data_7f929a7f0f254682c173cbec07d9b84e
#
_entry.id   7f929a7f0f254682c173cbec07d9b84e
#
_cell.length_a   1.000
_cell.length_b   1.000
_cell.length_c   1.000
_cell.angle_alpha   90.00
_cell.angle_beta   90.00
_cell.angle_gamma   90.00
#
_symmetry.space_group_name_H-M   'P 1'
#
loop_
_entity.id
_entity.type
_entity.pdbx_description
1 polymer ?
#
loop_
_entity_poly.entity_id
_entity_poly.type
_entity_poly.pdbx_seq_one_letter_code
_entity_poly.pdbx_strand_id
1 'polypeptide(L)'
;MVKPRVKYLLSAAVVLVFAQSFFGSAAPYRAAVSAADTLAPAEMSAGSPLSDESPAETLRTQADSTLRLSEGNDPVPSRRERRAAREEARRRGRFNALPQEARDSIAGAQFDSLVAFKADSLRSADTLRRQSADTAAGPRPAQPFLDDPITGQNTDSLVYDLRSKKVYIYNQGDVTYQNSNLKADYMQIDMDSKLIYAYGKPDTLEGRPVVTKPEFTEGSATYQMDTITYNLTSKKAKIKGVATQQGDGWLVGGSVKKMADNTVNIQNGKYTTCDHTDHPHFYLAMTKAKVIPGKKVVTGPAYLVMEDVPIYFLGIPEGFFPINMGPKSGLLMPTYGEEYTKGFFLRGLGYYFTLGDYADLAIRGGIYSLGSWEASAASRYIKRYKYSGNLDMQYSKVRIGSKGEADYLRQSNFQIKWTHSQDPKANPGSTFSASVNFATSGYNRYSATNLNDMLSTQTNSSISYSKNWAGTPFSLSANMAVSQNSQNKTLSVTLPTVVFNVSRIYPFKRKERQGKERWYEKISMQYTGKMTNSVTTTESKIFTKETLDNMRNGIEHTLPVSASFNLFNYINISPSVNYSEKWFFKRTLLDWNPVTNQTDTTKQYGFYRLYNYGASVSASTTVYGMYDFTKKNRNRKIQAIRHTLSPSFGFSYAPDFGHQKYGYYRTRQVDSTGRFTTYSPYSGNAYPVPSSGRSMALSFSLSQNLEMKVLSKRDTSGIRKIKLIDELRISGSYNFLADSMGLSNISVSLRTTLFKNFGLNLSATLDPYRLTPQGQHINKIRLPGRVVSTGWSFGYTFRSRQDKSQPAMNDITSIPPEYQNPFYDPYGTMDPVLRRQYMAQTYYDFSLPWNFGFNYAVNYSSSPYNNGTTGYRRNVTQTIGFNGSINIGEKTGITFSGGYDIMNNKLTTSQISITRDLHCWQMSFSWIPFGHYRSWSFNIGVKAASLSDLKYDKSQSMYDNMY
;
A
#
# COMPACT_ATOMS: atom_id res chain seq x y z
N MET A 1 23.05 -32.91 -25.11
CA MET A 1 22.12 -32.22 -26.01
C MET A 1 20.71 -32.53 -25.55
N VAL A 2 20.11 -31.68 -24.73
CA VAL A 2 18.71 -31.82 -24.30
C VAL A 2 17.91 -30.65 -24.93
N LYS A 3 16.87 -31.03 -25.66
CA LYS A 3 16.13 -30.14 -26.54
C LYS A 3 15.46 -28.97 -25.83
N PRO A 4 15.33 -27.79 -26.47
CA PRO A 4 14.80 -26.55 -25.88
C PRO A 4 13.29 -26.53 -25.62
N ARG A 5 12.57 -27.62 -25.82
CA ARG A 5 11.10 -27.67 -25.74
C ARG A 5 10.51 -27.62 -24.32
N VAL A 6 11.29 -27.91 -23.30
CA VAL A 6 10.80 -27.90 -21.91
C VAL A 6 10.77 -26.49 -21.30
N LYS A 7 11.55 -25.55 -21.81
CA LYS A 7 11.53 -24.14 -21.35
C LYS A 7 10.25 -23.41 -21.73
N TYR A 8 9.60 -23.81 -22.81
CA TYR A 8 8.33 -23.22 -23.27
C TYR A 8 7.10 -23.81 -22.60
N LEU A 9 7.16 -25.03 -22.08
CA LEU A 9 6.04 -25.67 -21.41
C LEU A 9 5.79 -25.10 -19.99
N LEU A 10 6.80 -24.66 -19.28
CA LEU A 10 6.62 -24.07 -17.95
C LEU A 10 6.24 -22.57 -18.01
N SER A 11 6.74 -21.82 -18.99
CA SER A 11 6.21 -20.48 -19.26
C SER A 11 4.75 -20.54 -19.71
N ALA A 12 4.38 -21.56 -20.50
CA ALA A 12 2.98 -21.82 -20.88
C ALA A 12 2.13 -22.30 -19.71
N ALA A 13 2.67 -23.08 -18.77
CA ALA A 13 1.93 -23.53 -17.59
C ALA A 13 1.68 -22.39 -16.57
N VAL A 14 2.63 -21.50 -16.41
CA VAL A 14 2.43 -20.29 -15.58
C VAL A 14 1.41 -19.37 -16.25
N VAL A 15 1.48 -19.19 -17.56
CA VAL A 15 0.48 -18.41 -18.33
C VAL A 15 -0.88 -19.08 -18.33
N LEU A 16 -0.97 -20.43 -18.43
CA LEU A 16 -2.23 -21.17 -18.36
C LEU A 16 -2.89 -21.13 -16.98
N VAL A 17 -2.13 -21.20 -15.91
CA VAL A 17 -2.65 -20.99 -14.55
C VAL A 17 -3.15 -19.56 -14.38
N PHE A 18 -2.48 -18.57 -14.99
CA PHE A 18 -2.94 -17.19 -15.02
C PHE A 18 -4.21 -17.02 -15.88
N ALA A 19 -4.28 -17.66 -17.06
CA ALA A 19 -5.45 -17.57 -17.95
C ALA A 19 -6.68 -18.24 -17.35
N GLN A 20 -6.56 -19.39 -16.67
CA GLN A 20 -7.69 -20.02 -15.98
C GLN A 20 -8.20 -19.20 -14.78
N SER A 21 -7.33 -18.43 -14.11
CA SER A 21 -7.75 -17.50 -13.06
C SER A 21 -8.50 -16.28 -13.61
N PHE A 22 -8.27 -15.90 -14.87
CA PHE A 22 -8.95 -14.77 -15.52
C PHE A 22 -10.27 -15.15 -16.20
N PHE A 23 -10.44 -16.39 -16.69
CA PHE A 23 -11.59 -16.80 -17.49
C PHE A 23 -12.49 -17.85 -16.82
N GLY A 24 -12.13 -18.35 -15.67
CA GLY A 24 -12.88 -19.40 -14.98
C GLY A 24 -13.79 -18.89 -13.88
N SER A 25 -14.98 -18.44 -14.19
CA SER A 25 -16.25 -18.72 -13.51
C SER A 25 -17.33 -17.71 -13.90
N ALA A 26 -17.93 -17.95 -15.04
CA ALA A 26 -19.30 -17.53 -15.28
C ALA A 26 -20.21 -18.74 -14.95
N ALA A 27 -20.59 -18.89 -13.69
CA ALA A 27 -21.69 -19.72 -13.28
C ALA A 27 -22.77 -18.84 -12.64
N PRO A 28 -24.05 -19.03 -12.95
CA PRO A 28 -25.10 -18.12 -12.53
C PRO A 28 -25.37 -18.24 -11.03
N TYR A 29 -25.23 -17.14 -10.34
CA TYR A 29 -25.51 -17.05 -8.91
C TYR A 29 -27.01 -16.82 -8.70
N ARG A 30 -27.72 -17.84 -8.23
CA ARG A 30 -29.07 -17.68 -7.65
C ARG A 30 -28.94 -16.97 -6.30
N ALA A 31 -29.52 -15.81 -6.21
CA ALA A 31 -29.64 -15.06 -4.98
C ALA A 31 -30.57 -15.76 -4.00
N ALA A 32 -30.08 -16.09 -2.83
CA ALA A 32 -30.90 -16.30 -1.65
C ALA A 32 -30.56 -15.18 -0.66
N VAL A 33 -31.49 -14.29 -0.46
CA VAL A 33 -31.46 -13.27 0.58
C VAL A 33 -31.77 -13.96 1.90
N SER A 34 -30.87 -13.93 2.84
CA SER A 34 -31.17 -14.08 4.27
C SER A 34 -30.36 -13.04 5.02
N ALA A 35 -31.10 -12.15 5.65
CA ALA A 35 -30.57 -11.24 6.64
C ALA A 35 -30.20 -12.04 7.90
N ALA A 36 -29.05 -11.73 8.49
CA ALA A 36 -28.86 -11.71 9.93
C ALA A 36 -27.37 -11.52 10.28
N ASP A 37 -27.17 -10.48 10.99
CA ASP A 37 -26.35 -10.31 12.19
C ASP A 37 -24.88 -10.74 12.17
N THR A 38 -24.14 -9.70 12.19
CA THR A 38 -22.80 -9.50 12.70
C THR A 38 -22.61 -10.03 14.10
N LEU A 39 -21.56 -10.79 14.30
CA LEU A 39 -20.83 -10.80 15.57
C LEU A 39 -19.37 -11.17 15.29
N ALA A 40 -18.50 -10.21 15.45
CA ALA A 40 -17.07 -10.42 15.55
C ALA A 40 -16.73 -11.05 16.92
N PRO A 41 -15.73 -11.93 17.00
CA PRO A 41 -15.25 -12.37 18.30
C PRO A 41 -14.35 -11.30 18.89
N ALA A 42 -14.79 -10.75 20.02
CA ALA A 42 -14.00 -9.86 20.85
C ALA A 42 -12.94 -10.64 21.60
N GLU A 43 -11.71 -10.19 21.52
CA GLU A 43 -10.73 -10.50 22.56
C GLU A 43 -11.02 -9.64 23.79
N MET A 44 -11.09 -10.32 24.91
CA MET A 44 -11.39 -9.75 26.21
C MET A 44 -10.27 -8.84 26.73
N SER A 45 -10.60 -7.60 27.01
CA SER A 45 -10.02 -6.94 28.18
C SER A 45 -11.15 -6.27 28.97
N ALA A 46 -11.28 -6.69 30.21
CA ALA A 46 -12.26 -6.21 31.15
C ALA A 46 -12.01 -4.76 31.54
N GLY A 47 -13.04 -3.94 31.44
CA GLY A 47 -13.05 -2.60 32.01
C GLY A 47 -14.50 -2.09 32.04
N SER A 48 -14.97 -1.80 33.20
CA SER A 48 -16.32 -1.44 33.64
C SER A 48 -17.11 -0.45 32.80
N PRO A 49 -18.43 -0.43 32.96
CA PRO A 49 -19.35 0.24 32.04
C PRO A 49 -19.41 1.73 32.28
N LEU A 50 -19.36 2.48 31.21
CA LEU A 50 -19.90 3.83 31.12
C LEU A 50 -20.91 3.81 29.97
N SER A 51 -22.11 4.13 30.32
CA SER A 51 -23.25 4.33 29.45
C SER A 51 -22.94 5.34 28.35
N ASP A 52 -22.89 4.89 27.11
CA ASP A 52 -23.02 5.77 25.95
C ASP A 52 -24.37 5.49 25.30
N GLU A 53 -25.35 6.35 25.61
CA GLU A 53 -26.54 6.49 24.81
C GLU A 53 -26.16 6.97 23.41
N SER A 54 -26.43 6.13 22.45
CA SER A 54 -26.19 6.41 21.03
C SER A 54 -27.11 7.54 20.54
N PRO A 55 -26.62 8.49 19.74
CA PRO A 55 -27.45 9.55 19.16
C PRO A 55 -28.57 9.05 18.23
N ALA A 56 -28.65 7.77 17.94
CA ALA A 56 -29.68 7.17 17.10
C ALA A 56 -31.01 6.96 17.82
N GLU A 57 -31.04 6.85 19.15
CA GLU A 57 -32.32 6.72 19.89
C GLU A 57 -33.03 8.05 20.10
N THR A 58 -32.28 9.16 20.21
CA THR A 58 -32.89 10.51 20.33
C THR A 58 -33.57 10.98 19.03
N LEU A 59 -33.10 10.50 17.87
CA LEU A 59 -33.77 10.80 16.59
C LEU A 59 -35.02 9.94 16.36
N ARG A 60 -35.08 8.72 16.91
CA ARG A 60 -36.30 7.87 16.84
C ARG A 60 -37.40 8.36 17.75
N THR A 61 -37.07 8.85 18.93
CA THR A 61 -38.10 9.43 19.85
C THR A 61 -38.66 10.74 19.37
N GLN A 62 -37.88 11.56 18.63
CA GLN A 62 -38.42 12.78 18.01
C GLN A 62 -39.28 12.51 16.77
N ALA A 63 -38.99 11.44 16.00
CA ALA A 63 -39.85 11.07 14.87
C ALA A 63 -41.19 10.47 15.29
N ASP A 64 -41.22 9.73 16.39
CA ASP A 64 -42.49 9.18 16.92
C ASP A 64 -43.37 10.24 17.60
N SER A 65 -42.78 11.29 18.18
CA SER A 65 -43.59 12.38 18.79
C SER A 65 -44.19 13.34 17.75
N THR A 66 -43.61 13.47 16.56
CA THR A 66 -44.18 14.26 15.46
C THR A 66 -45.28 13.54 14.69
N LEU A 67 -45.30 12.21 14.73
CA LEU A 67 -46.35 11.39 14.09
C LEU A 67 -47.68 11.31 14.93
N ARG A 68 -47.68 11.74 16.20
CA ARG A 68 -48.86 11.73 17.06
C ARG A 68 -49.66 13.06 17.09
N LEU A 69 -49.18 14.09 16.38
CA LEU A 69 -49.87 15.42 16.39
C LEU A 69 -50.65 15.72 15.11
N SER A 70 -50.92 14.77 14.21
CA SER A 70 -51.67 14.94 12.99
C SER A 70 -52.88 13.99 12.86
N GLU A 71 -53.53 13.63 13.96
CA GLU A 71 -54.88 13.06 13.94
C GLU A 71 -55.91 14.19 14.02
N GLY A 72 -56.19 14.79 12.89
CA GLY A 72 -57.19 15.78 12.66
C GLY A 72 -57.80 15.63 11.28
N ASN A 73 -58.93 14.88 11.18
CA ASN A 73 -59.93 14.93 10.12
C ASN A 73 -59.52 14.94 8.66
N ASP A 74 -58.91 13.86 8.17
CA ASP A 74 -58.94 13.53 6.75
C ASP A 74 -60.02 12.48 6.45
N PRO A 75 -60.81 12.65 5.38
CA PRO A 75 -61.86 11.69 5.03
C PRO A 75 -61.24 10.36 4.63
N VAL A 76 -61.77 9.28 5.17
CA VAL A 76 -61.35 7.91 4.91
C VAL A 76 -61.35 7.64 3.40
N PRO A 77 -60.20 7.35 2.79
CA PRO A 77 -60.12 7.15 1.34
C PRO A 77 -61.04 6.03 0.87
N SER A 78 -61.74 6.25 -0.25
CA SER A 78 -62.71 5.34 -0.82
C SER A 78 -62.08 3.97 -1.16
N ARG A 79 -62.93 2.94 -1.24
CA ARG A 79 -62.48 1.56 -1.57
C ARG A 79 -61.73 1.49 -2.91
N ARG A 80 -61.99 2.47 -3.80
CA ARG A 80 -61.33 2.58 -5.12
C ARG A 80 -59.93 3.16 -4.98
N GLU A 81 -59.68 4.14 -4.12
CA GLU A 81 -58.38 4.74 -3.85
C GLU A 81 -57.47 3.80 -3.08
N ARG A 82 -57.98 3.02 -2.12
CA ARG A 82 -57.20 1.96 -1.45
C ARG A 82 -56.76 0.87 -2.41
N ARG A 83 -57.58 0.58 -3.46
CA ARG A 83 -57.24 -0.41 -4.48
C ARG A 83 -56.19 0.14 -5.43
N ALA A 84 -56.28 1.41 -5.84
CA ALA A 84 -55.26 2.10 -6.65
C ALA A 84 -53.93 2.22 -5.91
N ALA A 85 -53.94 2.63 -4.62
CA ALA A 85 -52.71 2.70 -3.83
C ALA A 85 -52.02 1.34 -3.63
N ARG A 86 -52.80 0.24 -3.45
CA ARG A 86 -52.26 -1.12 -3.38
C ARG A 86 -51.69 -1.61 -4.72
N GLU A 87 -52.28 -1.18 -5.84
CA GLU A 87 -51.80 -1.53 -7.17
C GLU A 87 -50.53 -0.76 -7.53
N GLU A 88 -50.42 0.50 -7.13
CA GLU A 88 -49.24 1.32 -7.27
C GLU A 88 -48.10 0.83 -6.38
N ALA A 89 -48.36 0.46 -5.14
CA ALA A 89 -47.38 -0.15 -4.27
C ALA A 89 -46.84 -1.51 -4.83
N ARG A 90 -47.72 -2.31 -5.45
CA ARG A 90 -47.33 -3.52 -6.15
C ARG A 90 -46.51 -3.25 -7.41
N ARG A 91 -46.82 -2.17 -8.15
CA ARG A 91 -46.01 -1.76 -9.34
C ARG A 91 -44.65 -1.27 -8.89
N ARG A 92 -44.53 -0.45 -7.85
CA ARG A 92 -43.26 0.00 -7.26
C ARG A 92 -42.42 -1.17 -6.72
N GLY A 93 -43.06 -2.12 -6.04
CA GLY A 93 -42.41 -3.34 -5.56
C GLY A 93 -41.87 -4.22 -6.70
N ARG A 94 -42.61 -4.35 -7.82
CA ARG A 94 -42.14 -5.06 -9.00
C ARG A 94 -41.01 -4.34 -9.74
N PHE A 95 -41.08 -3.01 -9.82
CA PHE A 95 -40.02 -2.19 -10.41
C PHE A 95 -38.71 -2.29 -9.61
N ASN A 96 -38.80 -2.25 -8.29
CA ASN A 96 -37.64 -2.38 -7.41
C ASN A 96 -37.04 -3.79 -7.37
N ALA A 97 -37.77 -4.80 -7.81
CA ALA A 97 -37.32 -6.19 -7.90
C ALA A 97 -36.62 -6.50 -9.24
N LEU A 98 -36.61 -5.57 -10.20
CA LEU A 98 -35.92 -5.76 -11.48
C LEU A 98 -34.41 -5.50 -11.34
N PRO A 99 -33.55 -6.15 -12.15
CA PRO A 99 -32.12 -5.79 -12.26
C PRO A 99 -31.94 -4.31 -12.65
N GLN A 100 -30.82 -3.73 -12.25
CA GLN A 100 -30.58 -2.29 -12.45
C GLN A 100 -30.62 -1.87 -13.92
N GLU A 101 -30.06 -2.69 -14.81
CA GLU A 101 -30.10 -2.47 -16.26
C GLU A 101 -31.52 -2.43 -16.85
N ALA A 102 -32.41 -3.24 -16.31
CA ALA A 102 -33.81 -3.22 -16.72
C ALA A 102 -34.58 -2.00 -16.18
N ARG A 103 -34.21 -1.48 -15.01
CA ARG A 103 -34.78 -0.24 -14.46
C ARG A 103 -34.35 0.97 -15.28
N ASP A 104 -33.08 1.04 -15.65
CA ASP A 104 -32.50 2.13 -16.42
C ASP A 104 -33.07 2.16 -17.85
N SER A 105 -33.30 0.99 -18.46
CA SER A 105 -33.96 0.86 -19.75
C SER A 105 -35.43 1.32 -19.72
N ILE A 106 -36.18 0.99 -18.67
CA ILE A 106 -37.58 1.44 -18.52
C ILE A 106 -37.63 2.94 -18.21
N ALA A 107 -36.71 3.47 -17.43
CA ALA A 107 -36.62 4.89 -17.17
C ALA A 107 -36.24 5.67 -18.44
N GLY A 108 -35.33 5.16 -19.26
CA GLY A 108 -34.97 5.71 -20.56
C GLY A 108 -36.15 5.75 -21.53
N ALA A 109 -36.89 4.64 -21.66
CA ALA A 109 -38.07 4.57 -22.52
C ALA A 109 -39.20 5.52 -22.08
N GLN A 110 -39.36 5.75 -20.76
CA GLN A 110 -40.33 6.76 -20.27
C GLN A 110 -39.86 8.20 -20.57
N PHE A 111 -38.55 8.44 -20.51
CA PHE A 111 -38.02 9.77 -20.85
C PHE A 111 -38.15 10.05 -22.35
N ASP A 112 -37.84 9.08 -23.22
CA ASP A 112 -38.00 9.21 -24.66
C ASP A 112 -39.48 9.39 -25.06
N SER A 113 -40.41 8.72 -24.40
CA SER A 113 -41.83 8.90 -24.65
C SER A 113 -42.34 10.30 -24.19
N LEU A 114 -41.79 10.88 -23.11
CA LEU A 114 -42.10 12.22 -22.63
C LEU A 114 -41.53 13.28 -23.58
N VAL A 115 -40.33 13.05 -24.14
CA VAL A 115 -39.71 13.96 -25.13
C VAL A 115 -40.47 13.90 -26.46
N ALA A 116 -40.88 12.71 -26.93
CA ALA A 116 -41.73 12.56 -28.10
C ALA A 116 -43.10 13.24 -27.93
N PHE A 117 -43.75 13.07 -26.79
CA PHE A 117 -45.03 13.73 -26.50
C PHE A 117 -44.91 15.26 -26.46
N LYS A 118 -43.81 15.81 -25.89
CA LYS A 118 -43.55 17.24 -25.95
C LYS A 118 -43.25 17.74 -27.36
N ALA A 119 -42.54 16.96 -28.19
CA ALA A 119 -42.26 17.32 -29.54
C ALA A 119 -43.54 17.33 -30.41
N ASP A 120 -44.44 16.38 -30.22
CA ASP A 120 -45.71 16.34 -30.95
C ASP A 120 -46.70 17.42 -30.46
N SER A 121 -46.71 17.78 -29.19
CA SER A 121 -47.53 18.92 -28.71
C SER A 121 -47.02 20.26 -29.19
N LEU A 122 -45.70 20.43 -29.39
CA LEU A 122 -45.12 21.63 -30.01
C LEU A 122 -45.42 21.70 -31.53
N ARG A 123 -45.39 20.55 -32.23
CA ARG A 123 -45.80 20.50 -33.68
C ARG A 123 -47.29 20.79 -33.86
N SER A 124 -48.15 20.30 -32.98
CA SER A 124 -49.56 20.58 -33.00
C SER A 124 -49.90 22.05 -32.71
N ALA A 125 -49.12 22.73 -31.83
CA ALA A 125 -49.23 24.13 -31.56
C ALA A 125 -48.79 25.00 -32.76
N ASP A 126 -47.79 24.57 -33.47
CA ASP A 126 -47.28 25.24 -34.71
C ASP A 126 -48.27 25.10 -35.89
N THR A 127 -48.95 23.98 -36.01
CA THR A 127 -49.98 23.76 -37.06
C THR A 127 -51.22 24.57 -36.81
N LEU A 128 -51.64 24.71 -35.57
CA LEU A 128 -52.77 25.60 -35.17
C LEU A 128 -52.45 27.09 -35.37
N ARG A 129 -51.18 27.46 -35.19
CA ARG A 129 -50.70 28.82 -35.38
C ARG A 129 -50.62 29.22 -36.88
N ARG A 130 -50.40 28.25 -37.79
CA ARG A 130 -50.39 28.44 -39.25
C ARG A 130 -51.79 28.54 -39.83
N GLN A 131 -52.81 27.94 -39.25
CA GLN A 131 -54.21 28.02 -39.70
C GLN A 131 -54.95 29.32 -39.29
N SER A 132 -54.40 30.06 -38.30
CA SER A 132 -54.98 31.36 -37.89
C SER A 132 -54.31 32.60 -38.49
N ALA A 133 -53.33 32.45 -39.40
CA ALA A 133 -52.52 33.56 -39.93
C ALA A 133 -52.90 34.04 -41.34
N ASP A 134 -53.99 33.51 -41.95
CA ASP A 134 -54.35 33.83 -43.36
C ASP A 134 -55.45 34.89 -43.51
N THR A 135 -55.76 35.64 -42.48
CA THR A 135 -56.70 36.77 -42.61
C THR A 135 -56.31 37.94 -41.69
N ALA A 136 -55.21 38.64 -42.06
CA ALA A 136 -55.02 40.08 -41.83
C ALA A 136 -53.64 40.52 -42.37
N ALA A 137 -53.57 41.20 -43.49
CA ALA A 137 -52.40 41.90 -43.97
C ALA A 137 -52.18 43.17 -43.10
N GLY A 138 -51.43 42.97 -41.97
CA GLY A 138 -50.77 44.02 -41.20
C GLY A 138 -49.26 44.04 -41.50
N PRO A 139 -48.56 45.19 -41.36
CA PRO A 139 -47.13 45.25 -41.64
C PRO A 139 -46.40 44.24 -40.84
N ARG A 140 -45.57 43.40 -41.49
CA ARG A 140 -44.72 42.40 -40.88
C ARG A 140 -43.89 43.03 -39.75
N PRO A 141 -43.91 42.55 -38.48
CA PRO A 141 -42.99 43.04 -37.48
C PRO A 141 -41.58 42.78 -37.95
N ALA A 142 -40.74 43.81 -37.90
CA ALA A 142 -39.32 43.68 -38.24
C ALA A 142 -38.74 42.52 -37.42
N GLN A 143 -38.03 41.59 -38.12
CA GLN A 143 -37.33 40.51 -37.44
C GLN A 143 -36.44 41.12 -36.36
N PRO A 144 -36.40 40.57 -35.11
CA PRO A 144 -35.58 41.11 -34.05
C PRO A 144 -34.14 41.16 -34.52
N PHE A 145 -33.47 42.27 -34.27
CA PHE A 145 -32.10 42.57 -34.71
C PHE A 145 -31.08 41.55 -34.18
N LEU A 146 -31.35 40.92 -33.04
CA LEU A 146 -30.62 39.84 -32.38
C LEU A 146 -31.59 38.78 -31.88
N ASP A 147 -31.15 37.55 -31.77
CA ASP A 147 -31.93 36.39 -31.31
C ASP A 147 -32.35 36.49 -29.83
N ASP A 148 -31.50 37.19 -29.00
CA ASP A 148 -31.74 37.46 -27.58
C ASP A 148 -31.33 38.89 -27.19
N PRO A 149 -31.87 39.47 -26.09
CA PRO A 149 -31.45 40.76 -25.59
C PRO A 149 -29.99 40.71 -25.05
N ILE A 150 -29.25 41.76 -25.28
CA ILE A 150 -27.95 41.96 -24.59
C ILE A 150 -28.26 42.66 -23.26
N THR A 151 -27.82 42.05 -22.17
CA THR A 151 -27.86 42.63 -20.82
C THR A 151 -26.48 43.08 -20.41
N GLY A 152 -26.36 44.26 -19.83
CA GLY A 152 -25.08 44.81 -19.41
C GLY A 152 -25.19 45.64 -18.13
N GLN A 153 -24.12 45.64 -17.37
CA GLN A 153 -23.89 46.43 -16.16
C GLN A 153 -22.53 47.11 -16.27
N ASN A 154 -22.37 48.27 -15.69
CA ASN A 154 -21.10 49.01 -15.63
C ASN A 154 -21.06 49.87 -14.37
N THR A 155 -19.88 50.30 -13.95
CA THR A 155 -19.71 51.15 -12.75
C THR A 155 -19.56 52.61 -13.05
N ASP A 156 -19.34 53.02 -14.28
CA ASP A 156 -19.15 54.45 -14.62
C ASP A 156 -20.21 54.89 -15.64
N SER A 157 -19.93 54.85 -16.92
CA SER A 157 -20.83 55.43 -17.92
C SER A 157 -21.13 54.51 -19.09
N LEU A 158 -22.34 54.57 -19.59
CA LEU A 158 -22.79 53.93 -20.84
C LEU A 158 -23.26 55.02 -21.79
N VAL A 159 -22.59 55.10 -22.96
CA VAL A 159 -22.89 56.08 -23.97
C VAL A 159 -23.41 55.41 -25.24
N TYR A 160 -24.62 55.79 -25.64
CA TYR A 160 -25.21 55.34 -26.90
C TYR A 160 -25.15 56.45 -27.95
N ASP A 161 -24.30 56.26 -28.98
CA ASP A 161 -24.24 57.15 -30.12
C ASP A 161 -25.27 56.74 -31.16
N LEU A 162 -26.34 57.48 -31.25
CA LEU A 162 -27.46 57.24 -32.16
C LEU A 162 -27.07 57.41 -33.64
N ARG A 163 -26.06 58.20 -33.93
CA ARG A 163 -25.64 58.51 -35.31
C ARG A 163 -24.80 57.34 -35.86
N SER A 164 -23.84 56.84 -35.09
CA SER A 164 -22.99 55.71 -35.48
C SER A 164 -23.58 54.37 -35.06
N LYS A 165 -24.71 54.32 -34.31
CA LYS A 165 -25.33 53.11 -33.73
C LYS A 165 -24.39 52.27 -32.91
N LYS A 166 -23.55 52.92 -32.10
CA LYS A 166 -22.56 52.28 -31.24
C LYS A 166 -22.84 52.52 -29.79
N VAL A 167 -22.65 51.49 -28.96
CA VAL A 167 -22.70 51.55 -27.51
C VAL A 167 -21.29 51.49 -26.96
N TYR A 168 -20.93 52.43 -26.13
CA TYR A 168 -19.63 52.47 -25.43
C TYR A 168 -19.90 52.26 -23.95
N ILE A 169 -19.19 51.31 -23.36
CA ILE A 169 -19.28 50.96 -21.93
C ILE A 169 -17.92 51.24 -21.30
N TYR A 170 -17.92 52.04 -20.26
CA TYR A 170 -16.71 52.45 -19.56
C TYR A 170 -16.69 51.92 -18.14
N ASN A 171 -15.57 51.40 -17.73
CA ASN A 171 -15.20 50.95 -16.41
C ASN A 171 -16.03 49.75 -15.90
N GLN A 172 -15.37 48.60 -15.69
CA GLN A 172 -15.93 47.36 -15.19
C GLN A 172 -17.25 46.92 -15.88
N GLY A 173 -17.33 47.09 -17.19
CA GLY A 173 -18.47 46.62 -17.95
C GLY A 173 -18.60 45.08 -17.89
N ASP A 174 -19.83 44.61 -17.64
CA ASP A 174 -20.22 43.22 -17.61
C ASP A 174 -21.37 43.02 -18.61
N VAL A 175 -21.13 42.36 -19.70
CA VAL A 175 -22.08 42.17 -20.79
C VAL A 175 -22.39 40.71 -20.99
N THR A 176 -23.66 40.36 -20.92
CA THR A 176 -24.13 38.99 -21.10
C THR A 176 -25.01 38.88 -22.36
N TYR A 177 -24.69 37.92 -23.22
CA TYR A 177 -25.47 37.56 -24.40
C TYR A 177 -25.60 36.03 -24.47
N GLN A 178 -26.81 35.52 -24.39
CA GLN A 178 -27.08 34.07 -24.32
C GLN A 178 -26.29 33.39 -23.16
N ASN A 179 -25.44 32.40 -23.50
CA ASN A 179 -24.59 31.69 -22.54
C ASN A 179 -23.17 32.27 -22.45
N SER A 180 -22.95 33.46 -23.02
CA SER A 180 -21.63 34.12 -23.04
C SER A 180 -21.65 35.38 -22.19
N ASN A 181 -20.66 35.56 -21.36
CA ASN A 181 -20.45 36.73 -20.52
C ASN A 181 -19.08 37.33 -20.82
N LEU A 182 -19.01 38.65 -21.03
CA LEU A 182 -17.79 39.40 -21.25
C LEU A 182 -17.65 40.54 -20.25
N LYS A 183 -16.56 40.54 -19.52
CA LYS A 183 -16.18 41.58 -18.56
C LYS A 183 -14.96 42.33 -19.07
N ALA A 184 -15.00 43.66 -19.09
CA ALA A 184 -13.85 44.48 -19.47
C ALA A 184 -14.04 45.92 -19.00
N ASP A 185 -12.95 46.68 -18.92
CA ASP A 185 -13.00 48.11 -18.56
C ASP A 185 -13.47 49.00 -19.67
N TYR A 186 -13.24 48.57 -20.92
CA TYR A 186 -13.76 49.26 -22.08
C TYR A 186 -14.40 48.27 -23.06
N MET A 187 -15.63 48.56 -23.46
CA MET A 187 -16.31 47.82 -24.49
C MET A 187 -17.00 48.75 -25.49
N GLN A 188 -16.92 48.38 -26.74
CA GLN A 188 -17.64 49.03 -27.84
C GLN A 188 -18.51 47.99 -28.51
N ILE A 189 -19.80 48.20 -28.56
CA ILE A 189 -20.76 47.36 -29.27
C ILE A 189 -21.23 48.12 -30.50
N ASP A 190 -20.92 47.62 -31.67
CA ASP A 190 -21.39 48.15 -32.95
C ASP A 190 -22.64 47.38 -33.39
N MET A 191 -23.77 48.07 -33.40
CA MET A 191 -25.05 47.44 -33.68
C MET A 191 -25.20 47.10 -35.17
N ASP A 192 -24.60 47.82 -36.11
CA ASP A 192 -24.73 47.56 -37.55
C ASP A 192 -23.89 46.34 -37.94
N SER A 193 -22.62 46.28 -37.52
CA SER A 193 -21.73 45.16 -37.78
C SER A 193 -21.91 43.95 -36.79
N LYS A 194 -22.67 44.13 -35.73
CA LYS A 194 -22.91 43.14 -34.65
C LYS A 194 -21.63 42.67 -34.01
N LEU A 195 -20.67 43.58 -33.83
CA LEU A 195 -19.36 43.31 -33.27
C LEU A 195 -19.25 43.95 -31.88
N ILE A 196 -18.70 43.13 -30.93
CA ILE A 196 -18.24 43.66 -29.65
C ILE A 196 -16.74 43.70 -29.69
N TYR A 197 -16.16 44.86 -29.37
CA TYR A 197 -14.73 45.06 -29.18
C TYR A 197 -14.49 45.41 -27.71
N ALA A 198 -13.54 44.75 -27.05
CA ALA A 198 -13.23 45.04 -25.67
C ALA A 198 -11.73 44.93 -25.39
N TYR A 199 -11.25 45.77 -24.47
CA TYR A 199 -9.88 45.76 -23.97
C TYR A 199 -9.84 46.26 -22.51
N GLY A 200 -8.74 45.96 -21.81
CA GLY A 200 -8.49 46.41 -20.44
C GLY A 200 -7.73 47.74 -20.41
N LYS A 201 -7.87 48.50 -19.35
CA LYS A 201 -7.15 49.75 -19.10
C LYS A 201 -5.94 49.52 -18.21
N PRO A 202 -4.89 50.40 -18.31
CA PRO A 202 -3.85 50.42 -17.30
C PRO A 202 -4.42 50.82 -15.92
N ASP A 203 -4.12 50.06 -14.89
CA ASP A 203 -4.48 50.30 -13.51
C ASP A 203 -3.24 50.19 -12.61
N THR A 204 -3.33 50.61 -11.35
CA THR A 204 -2.24 50.56 -10.42
C THR A 204 -2.68 49.74 -9.20
N LEU A 205 -2.23 48.50 -9.13
CA LEU A 205 -2.48 47.60 -7.98
C LEU A 205 -1.25 47.61 -7.07
N GLU A 206 -1.42 47.94 -5.80
CA GLU A 206 -0.36 48.01 -4.79
C GLU A 206 0.89 48.80 -5.25
N GLY A 207 0.71 49.92 -5.98
CA GLY A 207 1.79 50.76 -6.47
C GLY A 207 2.56 50.24 -7.72
N ARG A 208 2.07 49.17 -8.33
CA ARG A 208 2.61 48.59 -9.58
C ARG A 208 1.61 48.81 -10.73
N PRO A 209 2.08 49.28 -11.90
CA PRO A 209 1.21 49.41 -13.05
C PRO A 209 0.80 48.01 -13.54
N VAL A 210 -0.50 47.76 -13.56
CA VAL A 210 -1.11 46.51 -14.05
C VAL A 210 -2.10 46.85 -15.13
N VAL A 211 -2.14 46.07 -16.20
CA VAL A 211 -3.21 46.21 -17.22
C VAL A 211 -4.29 45.19 -16.88
N THR A 212 -5.50 45.65 -16.60
CA THR A 212 -6.64 44.80 -16.38
C THR A 212 -6.92 44.00 -17.67
N LYS A 213 -7.20 42.70 -17.51
CA LYS A 213 -7.45 41.81 -18.66
C LYS A 213 -8.94 41.53 -18.79
N PRO A 214 -9.54 41.79 -19.99
CA PRO A 214 -10.89 41.34 -20.28
C PRO A 214 -11.05 39.83 -20.01
N GLU A 215 -12.21 39.45 -19.50
CA GLU A 215 -12.58 38.08 -19.20
C GLU A 215 -13.81 37.69 -19.99
N PHE A 216 -13.70 36.65 -20.81
CA PHE A 216 -14.79 36.08 -21.58
C PHE A 216 -15.11 34.69 -21.09
N THR A 217 -16.34 34.47 -20.61
CA THR A 217 -16.81 33.18 -20.13
C THR A 217 -17.91 32.61 -21.03
N GLU A 218 -17.81 31.35 -21.42
CA GLU A 218 -18.82 30.66 -22.20
C GLU A 218 -18.95 29.22 -21.68
N GLY A 219 -20.09 28.90 -21.06
CA GLY A 219 -20.30 27.64 -20.35
C GLY A 219 -19.35 27.49 -19.18
N SER A 220 -18.47 26.51 -19.20
CA SER A 220 -17.46 26.25 -18.14
C SER A 220 -16.06 26.77 -18.50
N ALA A 221 -15.88 27.40 -19.65
CA ALA A 221 -14.58 27.87 -20.14
C ALA A 221 -14.43 29.37 -19.92
N THR A 222 -13.37 29.79 -19.25
CA THR A 222 -13.02 31.19 -19.02
C THR A 222 -11.71 31.51 -19.75
N TYR A 223 -11.71 32.65 -20.42
CA TYR A 223 -10.57 33.15 -21.20
C TYR A 223 -10.21 34.54 -20.72
N GLN A 224 -8.98 34.74 -20.30
CA GLN A 224 -8.41 36.05 -20.00
C GLN A 224 -7.59 36.51 -21.23
N MET A 225 -7.67 37.78 -21.58
CA MET A 225 -7.08 38.26 -22.82
C MET A 225 -6.71 39.74 -22.79
N ASP A 226 -5.90 40.19 -23.73
CA ASP A 226 -5.58 41.61 -23.90
C ASP A 226 -6.68 42.33 -24.65
N THR A 227 -7.14 41.77 -25.77
CA THR A 227 -8.24 42.32 -26.59
C THR A 227 -9.09 41.24 -27.21
N ILE A 228 -10.39 41.53 -27.35
CA ILE A 228 -11.34 40.63 -28.03
C ILE A 228 -12.19 41.43 -29.03
N THR A 229 -12.42 40.83 -30.20
CA THR A 229 -13.47 41.21 -31.11
C THR A 229 -14.39 39.99 -31.32
N TYR A 230 -15.62 40.13 -30.85
CA TYR A 230 -16.63 39.05 -30.88
C TYR A 230 -17.79 39.41 -31.80
N ASN A 231 -18.18 38.53 -32.68
CA ASN A 231 -19.31 38.72 -33.59
C ASN A 231 -20.53 37.96 -33.04
N LEU A 232 -21.57 38.69 -32.69
CA LEU A 232 -22.79 38.20 -32.10
C LEU A 232 -23.59 37.21 -32.99
N THR A 233 -23.58 37.45 -34.30
CA THR A 233 -24.34 36.60 -35.25
C THR A 233 -23.57 35.32 -35.58
N SER A 234 -22.29 35.42 -35.94
CA SER A 234 -21.48 34.26 -36.33
C SER A 234 -20.88 33.50 -35.16
N LYS A 235 -20.99 34.02 -33.93
CA LYS A 235 -20.40 33.46 -32.69
C LYS A 235 -18.89 33.20 -32.80
N LYS A 236 -18.21 33.93 -33.66
CA LYS A 236 -16.74 33.87 -33.85
C LYS A 236 -16.06 35.01 -33.12
N ALA A 237 -14.90 34.70 -32.52
CA ALA A 237 -14.07 35.75 -31.92
C ALA A 237 -12.65 35.75 -32.47
N LYS A 238 -12.06 36.97 -32.58
CA LYS A 238 -10.62 37.17 -32.75
C LYS A 238 -10.07 37.76 -31.46
N ILE A 239 -9.07 37.11 -30.89
CA ILE A 239 -8.56 37.41 -29.55
C ILE A 239 -7.04 37.57 -29.67
N LYS A 240 -6.48 38.53 -28.93
CA LYS A 240 -5.03 38.71 -28.78
C LYS A 240 -4.64 38.51 -27.34
N GLY A 241 -3.49 37.87 -27.09
CA GLY A 241 -2.94 37.70 -25.76
C GLY A 241 -3.80 36.85 -24.84
N VAL A 242 -4.36 35.71 -25.33
CA VAL A 242 -5.25 34.88 -24.55
C VAL A 242 -4.46 33.92 -23.63
N ALA A 243 -4.87 33.82 -22.37
CA ALA A 243 -4.47 32.78 -21.43
C ALA A 243 -5.71 31.99 -20.97
N THR A 244 -5.69 30.68 -21.08
CA THR A 244 -6.78 29.82 -20.66
C THR A 244 -6.23 28.55 -20.01
N GLN A 245 -6.83 28.13 -18.91
CA GLN A 245 -6.46 26.89 -18.24
C GLN A 245 -7.04 25.68 -19.01
N GLN A 246 -6.18 24.72 -19.31
CA GLN A 246 -6.56 23.49 -19.99
C GLN A 246 -5.92 22.28 -19.26
N GLY A 247 -6.72 21.56 -18.49
CA GLY A 247 -6.22 20.49 -17.63
C GLY A 247 -5.33 21.03 -16.50
N ASP A 248 -4.14 20.48 -16.35
CA ASP A 248 -3.16 20.88 -15.33
C ASP A 248 -2.30 22.09 -15.76
N GLY A 249 -2.50 22.60 -16.98
CA GLY A 249 -1.62 23.64 -17.53
C GLY A 249 -2.37 24.81 -18.13
N TRP A 250 -1.59 25.81 -18.51
CA TRP A 250 -2.02 27.05 -19.15
C TRP A 250 -1.67 27.04 -20.62
N LEU A 251 -2.64 27.37 -21.43
CA LEU A 251 -2.46 27.60 -22.86
C LEU A 251 -2.50 29.12 -23.13
N VAL A 252 -1.37 29.65 -23.53
CA VAL A 252 -1.20 31.07 -23.85
C VAL A 252 -1.09 31.21 -25.35
N GLY A 253 -1.87 32.08 -25.96
CA GLY A 253 -1.87 32.30 -27.42
C GLY A 253 -1.65 33.75 -27.80
N GLY A 254 -0.69 34.01 -28.69
CA GLY A 254 -0.45 35.36 -29.19
C GLY A 254 -1.60 35.89 -30.06
N SER A 255 -2.11 35.05 -30.99
CA SER A 255 -3.28 35.33 -31.82
C SER A 255 -4.20 34.15 -31.89
N VAL A 256 -5.46 34.34 -31.50
CA VAL A 256 -6.44 33.29 -31.34
C VAL A 256 -7.72 33.60 -32.07
N LYS A 257 -8.27 32.56 -32.73
CA LYS A 257 -9.55 32.64 -33.44
C LYS A 257 -10.48 31.55 -32.87
N LYS A 258 -11.54 31.96 -32.16
CA LYS A 258 -12.63 31.09 -31.74
C LYS A 258 -13.60 30.92 -32.89
N MET A 259 -14.04 29.69 -33.13
CA MET A 259 -15.03 29.34 -34.18
C MET A 259 -16.40 29.15 -33.56
N ALA A 260 -17.45 29.10 -34.40
CA ALA A 260 -18.82 28.90 -33.96
C ALA A 260 -19.08 27.52 -33.26
N ASP A 261 -18.27 26.53 -33.61
CA ASP A 261 -18.30 25.19 -33.02
C ASP A 261 -17.48 25.09 -31.70
N ASN A 262 -17.14 26.22 -31.12
CA ASN A 262 -16.29 26.36 -29.92
C ASN A 262 -14.85 25.85 -30.11
N THR A 263 -14.43 25.46 -31.33
CA THR A 263 -13.01 25.16 -31.54
C THR A 263 -12.19 26.45 -31.56
N VAL A 264 -10.98 26.36 -31.04
CA VAL A 264 -10.07 27.51 -30.93
C VAL A 264 -8.81 27.22 -31.72
N ASN A 265 -8.52 28.07 -32.69
CA ASN A 265 -7.29 28.01 -33.47
C ASN A 265 -6.31 29.03 -32.90
N ILE A 266 -5.09 28.61 -32.62
CA ILE A 266 -4.05 29.42 -32.00
C ILE A 266 -2.84 29.49 -32.91
N GLN A 267 -2.28 30.68 -33.04
CA GLN A 267 -1.01 30.90 -33.69
C GLN A 267 -0.01 31.42 -32.66
N ASN A 268 1.22 30.87 -32.70
CA ASN A 268 2.26 31.16 -31.73
C ASN A 268 1.79 30.90 -30.28
N GLY A 269 1.31 29.67 -30.07
CA GLY A 269 0.84 29.20 -28.74
C GLY A 269 1.99 28.76 -27.86
N LYS A 270 1.82 28.95 -26.56
CA LYS A 270 2.69 28.40 -25.52
C LYS A 270 1.84 27.53 -24.60
N TYR A 271 2.25 26.29 -24.32
CA TYR A 271 1.63 25.46 -23.29
C TYR A 271 2.61 25.26 -22.13
N THR A 272 2.18 25.59 -20.94
CA THR A 272 2.99 25.45 -19.73
C THR A 272 2.16 24.97 -18.56
N THR A 273 2.78 24.26 -17.62
CA THR A 273 2.19 23.94 -16.32
C THR A 273 2.71 24.86 -15.20
N CYS A 274 3.43 25.92 -15.59
CA CYS A 274 3.81 27.01 -14.72
C CYS A 274 2.62 27.96 -14.53
N ASP A 275 2.39 28.42 -13.31
CA ASP A 275 1.35 29.41 -12.98
C ASP A 275 1.74 30.86 -13.35
N HIS A 276 3.03 31.11 -13.62
CA HIS A 276 3.49 32.37 -14.21
C HIS A 276 3.19 32.40 -15.69
N THR A 277 1.98 32.81 -16.06
CA THR A 277 1.51 32.79 -17.45
C THR A 277 2.20 33.83 -18.35
N ASP A 278 2.67 34.92 -17.78
CA ASP A 278 3.31 36.02 -18.55
C ASP A 278 4.76 35.67 -18.89
N HIS A 279 5.51 35.08 -17.95
CA HIS A 279 6.88 34.60 -18.16
C HIS A 279 7.05 33.21 -17.51
N PRO A 280 6.58 32.15 -18.20
CA PRO A 280 6.71 30.80 -17.65
C PRO A 280 8.15 30.31 -17.73
N HIS A 281 8.66 29.67 -16.67
CA HIS A 281 10.02 29.12 -16.61
C HIS A 281 10.28 28.04 -17.67
N PHE A 282 9.22 27.41 -18.16
CA PHE A 282 9.29 26.52 -19.31
C PHE A 282 7.95 26.47 -20.02
N TYR A 283 7.99 26.25 -21.33
CA TYR A 283 6.79 26.05 -22.12
C TYR A 283 7.07 25.26 -23.40
N LEU A 284 6.06 24.58 -23.87
CA LEU A 284 6.05 23.99 -25.19
C LEU A 284 5.59 25.08 -26.18
N ALA A 285 6.51 25.57 -26.98
CA ALA A 285 6.22 26.53 -28.04
C ALA A 285 5.58 25.81 -29.23
N MET A 286 4.43 26.30 -29.70
CA MET A 286 3.66 25.71 -30.78
C MET A 286 3.46 26.77 -31.89
N THR A 287 3.85 26.49 -33.11
CA THR A 287 3.63 27.40 -34.22
C THR A 287 2.15 27.61 -34.53
N LYS A 288 1.38 26.53 -34.54
CA LYS A 288 -0.07 26.49 -34.71
C LYS A 288 -0.67 25.43 -33.82
N ALA A 289 -1.84 25.68 -33.25
CA ALA A 289 -2.59 24.67 -32.48
C ALA A 289 -4.10 24.83 -32.73
N LYS A 290 -4.81 23.72 -32.74
CA LYS A 290 -6.26 23.64 -32.71
C LYS A 290 -6.73 22.96 -31.44
N VAL A 291 -7.44 23.68 -30.60
CA VAL A 291 -8.04 23.21 -29.37
C VAL A 291 -9.48 22.81 -29.64
N ILE A 292 -9.84 21.59 -29.28
CA ILE A 292 -11.22 21.12 -29.22
C ILE A 292 -11.56 21.01 -27.76
N PRO A 293 -12.29 21.95 -27.16
CA PRO A 293 -12.55 22.01 -25.73
C PRO A 293 -13.09 20.69 -25.18
N GLY A 294 -12.57 20.26 -24.03
CA GLY A 294 -12.96 19.02 -23.38
C GLY A 294 -12.55 17.74 -24.10
N LYS A 295 -11.88 17.80 -25.27
CA LYS A 295 -11.44 16.63 -26.05
C LYS A 295 -9.93 16.57 -26.23
N LYS A 296 -9.34 17.49 -27.00
CA LYS A 296 -7.93 17.41 -27.42
C LYS A 296 -7.36 18.73 -27.90
N VAL A 297 -6.04 18.85 -27.80
CA VAL A 297 -5.23 19.86 -28.53
C VAL A 297 -4.44 19.16 -29.65
N VAL A 298 -4.53 19.65 -30.85
CA VAL A 298 -3.70 19.22 -31.98
C VAL A 298 -2.75 20.34 -32.31
N THR A 299 -1.44 20.07 -32.33
CA THR A 299 -0.40 21.06 -32.62
C THR A 299 0.31 20.71 -33.93
N GLY A 300 0.74 21.73 -34.65
CA GLY A 300 1.80 21.61 -35.64
C GLY A 300 3.16 21.52 -34.95
N PRO A 301 4.26 21.90 -35.65
CA PRO A 301 5.58 21.82 -35.05
C PRO A 301 5.66 22.51 -33.70
N ALA A 302 6.17 21.78 -32.71
CA ALA A 302 6.30 22.26 -31.34
C ALA A 302 7.65 21.85 -30.74
N TYR A 303 8.23 22.70 -29.91
CA TYR A 303 9.50 22.47 -29.23
C TYR A 303 9.49 23.03 -27.81
N LEU A 304 10.32 22.43 -26.94
CA LEU A 304 10.46 22.85 -25.56
C LEU A 304 11.34 24.12 -25.48
N VAL A 305 10.92 25.06 -24.66
CA VAL A 305 11.70 26.25 -24.27
C VAL A 305 11.83 26.24 -22.74
N MET A 306 13.04 26.45 -22.25
CA MET A 306 13.35 26.54 -20.82
C MET A 306 14.11 27.83 -20.56
N GLU A 307 13.62 28.68 -19.66
CA GLU A 307 14.20 29.99 -19.36
C GLU A 307 14.57 30.74 -20.63
N ASP A 308 13.60 30.81 -21.57
CA ASP A 308 13.71 31.42 -22.91
C ASP A 308 14.75 30.77 -23.86
N VAL A 309 15.40 29.68 -23.48
CA VAL A 309 16.31 28.92 -24.32
C VAL A 309 15.56 27.83 -25.09
N PRO A 310 15.47 27.86 -26.42
CA PRO A 310 14.79 26.85 -27.21
C PRO A 310 15.61 25.56 -27.32
N ILE A 311 14.98 24.44 -27.04
CA ILE A 311 15.59 23.10 -27.09
C ILE A 311 15.05 22.37 -28.32
N TYR A 312 15.57 22.69 -29.51
CA TYR A 312 15.05 22.20 -30.78
C TYR A 312 15.15 20.67 -30.97
N PHE A 313 16.14 20.02 -30.37
CA PHE A 313 16.30 18.57 -30.48
C PHE A 313 15.20 17.77 -29.80
N LEU A 314 14.43 18.37 -28.89
CA LEU A 314 13.20 17.83 -28.32
C LEU A 314 11.94 18.28 -29.06
N GLY A 315 12.10 18.81 -30.30
CA GLY A 315 10.99 19.22 -31.12
C GLY A 315 10.22 18.03 -31.69
N ILE A 316 8.90 18.19 -31.78
CA ILE A 316 7.97 17.24 -32.40
C ILE A 316 7.37 17.92 -33.64
N PRO A 317 7.30 17.25 -34.80
CA PRO A 317 6.75 17.85 -36.02
C PRO A 317 5.24 18.09 -35.92
N GLU A 318 4.53 17.22 -35.25
CA GLU A 318 3.11 17.32 -34.93
C GLU A 318 2.83 16.68 -33.55
N GLY A 319 1.91 17.28 -32.80
CA GLY A 319 1.54 16.82 -31.46
C GLY A 319 0.04 16.64 -31.29
N PHE A 320 -0.32 15.70 -30.45
CA PHE A 320 -1.68 15.42 -30.05
C PHE A 320 -1.75 15.26 -28.53
N PHE A 321 -2.39 16.19 -27.85
CA PHE A 321 -2.53 16.20 -26.40
C PHE A 321 -4.01 16.07 -26.01
N PRO A 322 -4.42 14.96 -25.34
CA PRO A 322 -5.78 14.83 -24.83
C PRO A 322 -5.99 15.72 -23.59
N ILE A 323 -7.11 16.44 -23.54
CA ILE A 323 -7.48 17.31 -22.42
C ILE A 323 -8.30 16.55 -21.35
N ASN A 324 -8.99 15.47 -21.75
CA ASN A 324 -9.86 14.73 -20.82
C ASN A 324 -9.04 14.00 -19.77
N MET A 325 -9.44 14.10 -18.51
CA MET A 325 -8.85 13.48 -17.32
C MET A 325 -9.02 11.95 -17.25
N GLY A 326 -9.10 11.21 -18.34
CA GLY A 326 -9.15 9.75 -18.35
C GLY A 326 -7.87 9.15 -18.89
N PRO A 327 -7.47 7.94 -18.46
CA PRO A 327 -6.32 7.25 -19.03
C PRO A 327 -6.57 7.02 -20.53
N LYS A 328 -5.59 7.39 -21.36
CA LYS A 328 -5.64 7.21 -22.83
C LYS A 328 -4.38 6.52 -23.31
N SER A 329 -4.54 5.69 -24.34
CA SER A 329 -3.42 5.08 -25.01
C SER A 329 -2.58 6.13 -25.72
N GLY A 330 -1.25 5.99 -25.66
CA GLY A 330 -0.34 6.95 -26.28
C GLY A 330 1.12 6.57 -26.14
N LEU A 331 1.97 7.32 -26.81
CA LEU A 331 3.42 7.18 -26.78
C LEU A 331 3.97 7.62 -25.41
N LEU A 332 4.86 6.84 -24.86
CA LEU A 332 5.63 7.17 -23.67
C LEU A 332 6.98 7.77 -24.09
N MET A 333 7.26 8.96 -23.60
CA MET A 333 8.50 9.65 -23.95
C MET A 333 9.69 9.02 -23.23
N PRO A 334 10.84 8.89 -23.92
CA PRO A 334 12.03 8.32 -23.30
C PRO A 334 12.70 9.31 -22.37
N THR A 335 13.37 8.77 -21.34
CA THR A 335 14.36 9.50 -20.55
C THR A 335 15.74 9.27 -21.14
N TYR A 336 16.57 10.30 -21.11
CA TYR A 336 17.96 10.23 -21.56
C TYR A 336 18.90 10.55 -20.40
N GLY A 337 20.09 10.03 -20.45
CA GLY A 337 21.10 10.23 -19.42
C GLY A 337 22.38 9.45 -19.72
N GLU A 338 23.22 9.33 -18.73
CA GLU A 338 24.51 8.66 -18.80
C GLU A 338 24.70 7.73 -17.58
N GLU A 339 25.15 6.51 -17.85
CA GLU A 339 25.63 5.56 -16.85
C GLU A 339 27.10 5.22 -17.17
N TYR A 340 27.97 5.29 -16.19
CA TYR A 340 29.41 5.09 -16.38
C TYR A 340 29.74 3.76 -17.06
N THR A 341 29.11 2.66 -16.63
CA THR A 341 29.39 1.30 -17.15
C THR A 341 28.66 0.95 -18.44
N LYS A 342 27.59 1.65 -18.81
CA LYS A 342 26.75 1.33 -19.97
C LYS A 342 26.72 2.46 -21.00
N GLY A 343 27.32 3.63 -20.68
CA GLY A 343 27.37 4.81 -21.54
C GLY A 343 26.05 5.61 -21.58
N PHE A 344 25.87 6.37 -22.63
CA PHE A 344 24.63 7.14 -22.83
C PHE A 344 23.45 6.20 -23.04
N PHE A 345 22.30 6.57 -22.46
CA PHE A 345 21.10 5.78 -22.61
C PHE A 345 19.90 6.61 -23.09
N LEU A 346 19.03 5.92 -23.80
CA LEU A 346 17.68 6.33 -24.09
C LEU A 346 16.77 5.21 -23.59
N ARG A 347 16.09 5.42 -22.46
CA ARG A 347 15.23 4.38 -21.84
C ARG A 347 13.82 4.87 -21.59
N GLY A 348 12.87 3.92 -21.51
CA GLY A 348 11.49 4.22 -21.25
C GLY A 348 10.68 4.60 -22.47
N LEU A 349 11.27 4.67 -23.67
CA LEU A 349 10.51 4.79 -24.90
C LEU A 349 9.54 3.63 -25.03
N GLY A 350 8.28 3.92 -25.25
CA GLY A 350 7.28 2.86 -25.28
C GLY A 350 5.90 3.33 -25.67
N TYR A 351 4.94 2.46 -25.44
CA TYR A 351 3.54 2.76 -25.70
C TYR A 351 2.68 2.31 -24.52
N TYR A 352 1.77 3.16 -24.11
CA TYR A 352 0.77 2.91 -23.08
C TYR A 352 -0.56 2.54 -23.72
N PHE A 353 -1.11 1.40 -23.33
CA PHE A 353 -2.40 0.90 -23.76
C PHE A 353 -3.40 0.97 -22.60
N THR A 354 -4.54 1.57 -22.83
CA THR A 354 -5.71 1.42 -21.97
C THR A 354 -6.47 0.16 -22.38
N LEU A 355 -6.60 -0.79 -21.49
CA LEU A 355 -7.31 -2.06 -21.70
C LEU A 355 -8.71 -1.99 -21.06
N GLY A 356 -9.56 -1.15 -21.63
CA GLY A 356 -10.88 -0.84 -21.06
C GLY A 356 -10.78 -0.06 -19.74
N ASP A 357 -11.81 -0.19 -18.89
CA ASP A 357 -11.93 0.57 -17.63
C ASP A 357 -11.23 -0.09 -16.45
N TYR A 358 -10.68 -1.29 -16.63
CA TYR A 358 -10.20 -2.13 -15.52
C TYR A 358 -8.71 -2.41 -15.54
N ALA A 359 -8.02 -2.18 -16.65
CA ALA A 359 -6.61 -2.51 -16.78
C ALA A 359 -5.87 -1.53 -17.70
N ASP A 360 -4.57 -1.44 -17.52
CA ASP A 360 -3.65 -0.76 -18.40
C ASP A 360 -2.44 -1.65 -18.72
N LEU A 361 -1.68 -1.28 -19.75
CA LEU A 361 -0.43 -1.94 -20.11
C LEU A 361 0.54 -0.92 -20.69
N ALA A 362 1.69 -0.75 -20.07
CA ALA A 362 2.79 0.05 -20.57
C ALA A 362 3.93 -0.87 -21.02
N ILE A 363 4.26 -0.83 -22.31
CA ILE A 363 5.44 -1.53 -22.85
C ILE A 363 6.51 -0.49 -23.10
N ARG A 364 7.71 -0.71 -22.56
CA ARG A 364 8.84 0.21 -22.66
C ARG A 364 10.10 -0.53 -23.09
N GLY A 365 10.95 0.18 -23.85
CA GLY A 365 12.29 -0.28 -24.20
C GLY A 365 13.36 0.73 -23.80
N GLY A 366 14.59 0.27 -23.70
CA GLY A 366 15.76 1.09 -23.46
C GLY A 366 16.99 0.56 -24.18
N ILE A 367 17.82 1.46 -24.67
CA ILE A 367 19.07 1.15 -25.34
C ILE A 367 20.20 2.00 -24.75
N TYR A 368 21.39 1.44 -24.76
CA TYR A 368 22.60 2.04 -24.22
C TYR A 368 23.72 2.02 -25.25
N SER A 369 24.53 3.07 -25.28
CA SER A 369 25.57 3.27 -26.31
C SER A 369 26.63 2.14 -26.32
N LEU A 370 26.90 1.49 -25.16
CA LEU A 370 27.84 0.36 -25.07
C LEU A 370 27.19 -1.01 -25.37
N GLY A 371 25.99 -1.04 -25.96
CA GLY A 371 25.33 -2.23 -26.49
C GLY A 371 24.48 -3.01 -25.46
N SER A 372 24.21 -2.48 -24.30
CA SER A 372 23.18 -2.97 -23.40
C SER A 372 21.77 -2.56 -23.91
N TRP A 373 20.75 -3.36 -23.55
CA TRP A 373 19.36 -3.00 -23.84
C TRP A 373 18.42 -3.62 -22.82
N GLU A 374 17.23 -3.02 -22.66
CA GLU A 374 16.19 -3.50 -21.77
C GLU A 374 14.81 -3.39 -22.41
N ALA A 375 13.91 -4.23 -21.95
CA ALA A 375 12.50 -4.20 -22.29
C ALA A 375 11.67 -4.46 -21.03
N SER A 376 10.60 -3.71 -20.85
CA SER A 376 9.71 -3.87 -19.70
C SER A 376 8.26 -3.80 -20.12
N ALA A 377 7.41 -4.50 -19.37
CA ALA A 377 5.96 -4.47 -19.50
C ALA A 377 5.38 -4.29 -18.10
N ALA A 378 4.66 -3.21 -17.89
CA ALA A 378 3.99 -2.90 -16.63
C ALA A 378 2.48 -2.81 -16.87
N SER A 379 1.70 -3.51 -16.07
CA SER A 379 0.26 -3.54 -16.15
C SER A 379 -0.34 -3.33 -14.76
N ARG A 380 -1.30 -2.45 -14.66
CA ARG A 380 -2.13 -2.29 -13.47
C ARG A 380 -3.55 -2.67 -13.81
N TYR A 381 -4.21 -3.32 -12.88
CA TYR A 381 -5.60 -3.69 -13.03
C TYR A 381 -6.35 -3.51 -11.71
N ILE A 382 -7.58 -3.02 -11.85
CA ILE A 382 -8.44 -2.74 -10.71
C ILE A 382 -9.90 -2.95 -11.07
N LYS A 383 -10.61 -3.68 -10.22
CA LYS A 383 -12.06 -3.74 -10.25
C LYS A 383 -12.59 -3.38 -8.88
N ARG A 384 -13.23 -2.21 -8.77
CA ARG A 384 -13.73 -1.68 -7.50
C ARG A 384 -14.50 -2.72 -6.73
N TYR A 385 -14.26 -2.82 -5.42
CA TYR A 385 -14.88 -3.76 -4.50
C TYR A 385 -14.66 -5.23 -4.83
N LYS A 386 -13.73 -5.55 -5.75
CA LYS A 386 -13.38 -6.94 -6.09
C LYS A 386 -11.91 -7.24 -5.92
N TYR A 387 -11.05 -6.58 -6.66
CA TYR A 387 -9.60 -6.81 -6.60
C TYR A 387 -8.81 -5.67 -7.23
N SER A 388 -7.54 -5.58 -6.84
CA SER A 388 -6.54 -4.72 -7.46
C SER A 388 -5.19 -5.42 -7.53
N GLY A 389 -4.37 -5.00 -8.47
CA GLY A 389 -3.02 -5.52 -8.57
C GLY A 389 -2.18 -4.82 -9.63
N ASN A 390 -0.90 -5.12 -9.62
CA ASN A 390 0.05 -4.71 -10.64
C ASN A 390 0.97 -5.88 -11.01
N LEU A 391 1.35 -5.92 -12.27
CA LEU A 391 2.29 -6.87 -12.85
C LEU A 391 3.37 -6.08 -13.57
N ASP A 392 4.61 -6.21 -13.12
CA ASP A 392 5.78 -5.60 -13.75
C ASP A 392 6.73 -6.72 -14.17
N MET A 393 7.10 -6.72 -15.42
CA MET A 393 8.05 -7.66 -16.02
C MET A 393 9.16 -6.87 -16.67
N GLN A 394 10.40 -7.21 -16.37
CA GLN A 394 11.56 -6.58 -16.98
C GLN A 394 12.54 -7.64 -17.45
N TYR A 395 13.07 -7.45 -18.64
CA TYR A 395 14.15 -8.21 -19.20
C TYR A 395 15.25 -7.25 -19.63
N SER A 396 16.50 -7.57 -19.33
CA SER A 396 17.65 -6.77 -19.76
C SER A 396 18.80 -7.65 -20.18
N LYS A 397 19.54 -7.18 -21.18
CA LYS A 397 20.80 -7.75 -21.61
C LYS A 397 21.88 -6.73 -21.35
N VAL A 398 22.64 -6.97 -20.30
CA VAL A 398 23.71 -6.08 -19.86
C VAL A 398 25.03 -6.50 -20.50
N ARG A 399 25.74 -5.52 -20.99
CA ARG A 399 27.10 -5.64 -21.53
C ARG A 399 27.98 -4.59 -20.86
N ILE A 400 29.04 -5.00 -20.24
CA ILE A 400 30.04 -4.16 -19.57
C ILE A 400 31.39 -4.49 -20.15
N GLY A 401 32.26 -3.50 -20.35
CA GLY A 401 33.60 -3.66 -20.92
C GLY A 401 33.63 -4.00 -22.41
N SER A 402 34.83 -4.09 -22.97
CA SER A 402 35.05 -4.38 -24.37
C SER A 402 35.39 -5.86 -24.58
N LYS A 403 34.92 -6.42 -25.70
CA LYS A 403 35.15 -7.85 -26.02
C LYS A 403 36.64 -8.14 -26.12
N GLY A 404 37.14 -9.02 -25.26
CA GLY A 404 38.55 -9.38 -25.20
C GLY A 404 39.27 -8.84 -23.96
N GLU A 405 38.70 -7.95 -23.23
CA GLU A 405 39.22 -7.43 -21.96
C GLU A 405 38.75 -8.28 -20.77
N ALA A 406 39.53 -8.23 -19.67
CA ALA A 406 39.29 -9.06 -18.48
C ALA A 406 37.96 -8.69 -17.74
N ASP A 407 37.44 -7.49 -17.93
CA ASP A 407 36.22 -6.97 -17.36
C ASP A 407 34.97 -7.20 -18.23
N TYR A 408 35.16 -7.86 -19.42
CA TYR A 408 34.02 -8.12 -20.31
C TYR A 408 32.97 -9.01 -19.67
N LEU A 409 31.80 -8.45 -19.45
CA LEU A 409 30.61 -9.13 -18.90
C LEU A 409 29.43 -9.05 -19.87
N ARG A 410 28.80 -10.18 -20.17
CA ARG A 410 27.57 -10.26 -20.90
C ARG A 410 26.56 -11.10 -20.11
N GLN A 411 25.52 -10.49 -19.59
CA GLN A 411 24.53 -11.16 -18.75
C GLN A 411 23.11 -10.81 -19.17
N SER A 412 22.23 -11.81 -19.12
CA SER A 412 20.80 -11.62 -19.28
C SER A 412 20.13 -11.65 -17.91
N ASN A 413 19.39 -10.62 -17.59
CA ASN A 413 18.70 -10.46 -16.35
C ASN A 413 17.20 -10.36 -16.59
N PHE A 414 16.44 -10.87 -15.64
CA PHE A 414 15.01 -10.94 -15.71
C PHE A 414 14.42 -10.69 -14.34
N GLN A 415 13.30 -9.95 -14.25
CA GLN A 415 12.53 -9.76 -13.04
C GLN A 415 11.04 -9.81 -13.35
N ILE A 416 10.27 -10.43 -12.43
CA ILE A 416 8.82 -10.33 -12.34
C ILE A 416 8.46 -9.82 -10.96
N LYS A 417 7.71 -8.74 -10.90
CA LYS A 417 6.99 -8.26 -9.71
C LYS A 417 5.50 -8.36 -9.98
N TRP A 418 4.79 -9.11 -9.16
CA TRP A 418 3.33 -9.19 -9.24
C TRP A 418 2.72 -9.04 -7.86
N THR A 419 1.86 -8.06 -7.72
CA THR A 419 1.03 -7.91 -6.53
C THR A 419 -0.43 -8.05 -6.90
N HIS A 420 -1.16 -8.75 -6.07
CA HIS A 420 -2.61 -8.91 -6.20
C HIS A 420 -3.24 -8.89 -4.82
N SER A 421 -4.29 -8.13 -4.67
CA SER A 421 -5.08 -8.07 -3.44
C SER A 421 -6.55 -8.14 -3.78
N GLN A 422 -7.23 -9.13 -3.24
CA GLN A 422 -8.69 -9.24 -3.30
C GLN A 422 -9.31 -8.36 -2.20
N ASP A 423 -10.35 -7.60 -2.54
CA ASP A 423 -11.11 -6.83 -1.56
C ASP A 423 -11.88 -7.81 -0.65
N PRO A 424 -11.74 -7.71 0.69
CA PRO A 424 -12.48 -8.56 1.62
C PRO A 424 -14.01 -8.50 1.45
N LYS A 425 -14.54 -7.39 0.93
CA LYS A 425 -15.98 -7.23 0.66
C LYS A 425 -16.46 -7.99 -0.57
N ALA A 426 -15.56 -8.35 -1.49
CA ALA A 426 -15.91 -9.08 -2.71
C ALA A 426 -16.40 -10.51 -2.43
N ASN A 427 -15.81 -11.14 -1.42
CA ASN A 427 -16.18 -12.49 -0.99
C ASN A 427 -15.87 -12.61 0.51
N PRO A 428 -16.85 -12.29 1.40
CA PRO A 428 -16.65 -12.29 2.86
C PRO A 428 -16.31 -13.67 3.38
N GLY A 429 -15.70 -14.50 3.00
CA GLY A 429 -15.32 -15.83 3.47
C GLY A 429 -14.07 -16.34 2.79
N SER A 430 -13.55 -15.63 1.79
CA SER A 430 -12.29 -16.00 1.15
C SER A 430 -11.46 -14.78 0.80
N THR A 431 -10.14 -14.92 0.91
CA THR A 431 -9.18 -13.89 0.49
C THR A 431 -8.11 -14.54 -0.36
N PHE A 432 -7.77 -13.86 -1.43
CA PHE A 432 -6.64 -14.21 -2.28
C PHE A 432 -5.68 -13.02 -2.35
N SER A 433 -4.41 -13.27 -2.11
CA SER A 433 -3.36 -12.26 -2.24
C SER A 433 -2.10 -12.86 -2.82
N ALA A 434 -1.39 -12.07 -3.62
CA ALA A 434 -0.11 -12.44 -4.17
C ALA A 434 0.87 -11.26 -4.04
N SER A 435 2.09 -11.58 -3.66
CA SER A 435 3.23 -10.67 -3.65
C SER A 435 4.43 -11.43 -4.17
N VAL A 436 4.62 -11.37 -5.47
CA VAL A 436 5.70 -12.07 -6.17
C VAL A 436 6.78 -11.05 -6.52
N ASN A 437 8.00 -11.32 -6.11
CA ASN A 437 9.19 -10.60 -6.54
C ASN A 437 10.26 -11.64 -6.84
N PHE A 438 10.35 -12.04 -8.08
CA PHE A 438 11.28 -13.03 -8.56
C PHE A 438 12.23 -12.43 -9.60
N ALA A 439 13.52 -12.58 -9.40
CA ALA A 439 14.52 -12.05 -10.31
C ALA A 439 15.69 -13.03 -10.48
N THR A 440 16.42 -12.93 -11.58
CA THR A 440 17.72 -13.59 -11.69
C THR A 440 18.69 -12.98 -10.69
N SER A 441 19.64 -13.76 -10.20
CA SER A 441 20.62 -13.32 -9.18
C SER A 441 21.46 -12.09 -9.59
N GLY A 442 21.65 -11.88 -10.88
CA GLY A 442 22.35 -10.72 -11.43
C GLY A 442 21.47 -9.47 -11.60
N TYR A 443 20.16 -9.58 -11.51
CA TYR A 443 19.27 -8.45 -11.78
C TYR A 443 19.53 -7.27 -10.82
N ASN A 444 19.49 -7.52 -9.53
CA ASN A 444 19.70 -6.47 -8.52
C ASN A 444 21.07 -5.81 -8.66
N ARG A 445 22.06 -6.57 -9.10
CA ARG A 445 23.43 -6.09 -9.25
C ARG A 445 23.65 -5.24 -10.50
N TYR A 446 23.06 -5.60 -11.65
CA TYR A 446 23.41 -5.00 -12.94
C TYR A 446 22.28 -4.26 -13.65
N SER A 447 21.04 -4.47 -13.20
CA SER A 447 19.85 -3.95 -13.89
C SER A 447 18.92 -3.14 -13.01
N ALA A 448 19.06 -3.20 -11.67
CA ALA A 448 18.24 -2.41 -10.77
C ALA A 448 18.57 -0.92 -10.89
N THR A 449 17.53 -0.11 -10.97
CA THR A 449 17.65 1.35 -11.09
C THR A 449 17.46 2.10 -9.76
N ASN A 450 16.99 1.40 -8.73
CA ASN A 450 16.82 1.98 -7.41
C ASN A 450 17.77 1.34 -6.39
N LEU A 451 18.19 2.14 -5.42
CA LEU A 451 19.15 1.73 -4.40
C LEU A 451 18.66 0.58 -3.52
N ASN A 452 17.38 0.55 -3.16
CA ASN A 452 16.83 -0.50 -2.30
C ASN A 452 16.91 -1.88 -2.96
N ASP A 453 16.62 -1.98 -4.26
CA ASP A 453 16.77 -3.22 -5.01
C ASP A 453 18.24 -3.59 -5.17
N MET A 454 19.15 -2.61 -5.38
CA MET A 454 20.60 -2.83 -5.44
C MET A 454 21.16 -3.41 -4.14
N LEU A 455 20.69 -2.92 -2.99
CA LEU A 455 21.12 -3.39 -1.67
C LEU A 455 20.45 -4.70 -1.24
N SER A 456 19.37 -5.09 -1.89
CA SER A 456 18.60 -6.28 -1.53
C SER A 456 19.32 -7.55 -1.97
N THR A 457 19.78 -8.32 -1.00
CA THR A 457 20.38 -9.65 -1.24
C THR A 457 19.36 -10.79 -1.12
N GLN A 458 18.20 -10.51 -0.55
CA GLN A 458 17.15 -11.49 -0.35
C GLN A 458 15.82 -10.96 -0.90
N THR A 459 15.16 -11.74 -1.74
CA THR A 459 13.82 -11.48 -2.25
C THR A 459 12.87 -12.57 -1.80
N ASN A 460 11.65 -12.17 -1.45
CA ASN A 460 10.62 -13.08 -0.99
C ASN A 460 9.39 -12.93 -1.89
N SER A 461 8.84 -14.06 -2.28
CA SER A 461 7.60 -14.15 -3.04
C SER A 461 6.61 -15.01 -2.28
N SER A 462 5.36 -14.59 -2.22
CA SER A 462 4.29 -15.36 -1.61
C SER A 462 2.98 -15.21 -2.37
N ILE A 463 2.24 -16.32 -2.46
CA ILE A 463 0.86 -16.36 -2.95
C ILE A 463 0.06 -17.05 -1.87
N SER A 464 -0.97 -16.41 -1.38
CA SER A 464 -1.80 -16.93 -0.30
C SER A 464 -3.28 -16.91 -0.68
N TYR A 465 -3.94 -17.99 -0.32
CA TYR A 465 -5.39 -18.13 -0.38
C TYR A 465 -5.90 -18.57 0.98
N SER A 466 -6.92 -17.93 1.48
CA SER A 466 -7.60 -18.38 2.69
C SER A 466 -9.10 -18.40 2.50
N LYS A 467 -9.76 -19.39 3.12
CA LYS A 467 -11.20 -19.54 3.14
C LYS A 467 -11.68 -19.87 4.54
N ASN A 468 -12.60 -19.06 5.01
CA ASN A 468 -13.34 -19.29 6.26
C ASN A 468 -14.80 -19.57 5.91
N TRP A 469 -15.35 -20.66 6.41
CA TRP A 469 -16.77 -20.97 6.25
C TRP A 469 -17.54 -20.30 7.38
N ALA A 470 -18.29 -19.27 7.03
CA ALA A 470 -19.07 -18.51 8.00
C ALA A 470 -20.06 -19.41 8.78
N GLY A 471 -20.16 -19.22 10.08
CA GLY A 471 -21.01 -20.04 10.95
C GLY A 471 -20.48 -21.43 11.27
N THR A 472 -19.30 -21.81 10.75
CA THR A 472 -18.67 -23.09 11.02
C THR A 472 -17.27 -22.90 11.63
N PRO A 473 -16.73 -23.90 12.32
CA PRO A 473 -15.37 -23.81 12.88
C PRO A 473 -14.26 -24.06 11.85
N PHE A 474 -14.58 -24.20 10.56
CA PHE A 474 -13.64 -24.63 9.54
C PHE A 474 -12.96 -23.44 8.85
N SER A 475 -11.65 -23.55 8.67
CA SER A 475 -10.88 -22.65 7.84
C SER A 475 -9.83 -23.42 7.05
N LEU A 476 -9.55 -22.95 5.83
CA LEU A 476 -8.51 -23.46 4.94
C LEU A 476 -7.59 -22.32 4.54
N SER A 477 -6.29 -22.54 4.62
CA SER A 477 -5.31 -21.63 4.02
C SER A 477 -4.31 -22.41 3.18
N ALA A 478 -3.99 -21.88 2.01
CA ALA A 478 -2.95 -22.40 1.14
C ALA A 478 -1.95 -21.28 0.84
N ASN A 479 -0.67 -21.55 1.05
CA ASN A 479 0.41 -20.59 0.83
C ASN A 479 1.51 -21.21 -0.02
N MET A 480 1.95 -20.47 -1.01
CA MET A 480 3.15 -20.76 -1.80
C MET A 480 4.16 -19.67 -1.50
N ALA A 481 5.41 -20.03 -1.24
CA ALA A 481 6.46 -19.07 -0.91
C ALA A 481 7.77 -19.46 -1.59
N VAL A 482 8.47 -18.45 -2.10
CA VAL A 482 9.81 -18.58 -2.64
C VAL A 482 10.68 -17.51 -2.00
N SER A 483 11.75 -17.92 -1.35
CA SER A 483 12.79 -17.03 -0.83
C SER A 483 14.07 -17.27 -1.59
N GLN A 484 14.60 -16.21 -2.19
CA GLN A 484 15.79 -16.24 -3.02
C GLN A 484 16.90 -15.41 -2.37
N ASN A 485 18.11 -15.97 -2.29
CA ASN A 485 19.31 -15.25 -1.89
C ASN A 485 20.21 -15.06 -3.12
N SER A 486 20.40 -13.80 -3.52
CA SER A 486 21.16 -13.45 -4.73
C SER A 486 22.67 -13.62 -4.57
N GLN A 487 23.23 -13.55 -3.35
CA GLN A 487 24.65 -13.75 -3.09
C GLN A 487 25.05 -15.22 -3.27
N ASN A 488 24.30 -16.12 -2.62
CA ASN A 488 24.58 -17.56 -2.63
C ASN A 488 23.89 -18.28 -3.80
N LYS A 489 23.09 -17.56 -4.60
CA LYS A 489 22.26 -18.10 -5.70
C LYS A 489 21.36 -19.25 -5.25
N THR A 490 20.90 -19.22 -3.98
CA THR A 490 20.05 -20.27 -3.39
C THR A 490 18.60 -19.85 -3.40
N LEU A 491 17.73 -20.82 -3.67
CA LEU A 491 16.28 -20.67 -3.59
C LEU A 491 15.72 -21.65 -2.57
N SER A 492 14.91 -21.14 -1.65
CA SER A 492 14.06 -21.94 -0.77
C SER A 492 12.63 -21.84 -1.27
N VAL A 493 12.09 -22.94 -1.74
CA VAL A 493 10.79 -23.03 -2.41
C VAL A 493 9.85 -23.85 -1.55
N THR A 494 8.68 -23.32 -1.26
CA THR A 494 7.58 -24.01 -0.56
C THR A 494 6.34 -24.00 -1.46
N LEU A 495 5.91 -25.17 -1.95
CA LEU A 495 4.86 -25.32 -2.95
C LEU A 495 4.04 -26.62 -2.75
N PRO A 496 2.82 -26.55 -2.24
CA PRO A 496 2.25 -25.57 -1.33
C PRO A 496 2.45 -25.92 0.15
N THR A 497 2.15 -24.97 1.03
CA THR A 497 1.72 -25.27 2.40
C THR A 497 0.21 -25.12 2.45
N VAL A 498 -0.51 -26.19 2.76
CA VAL A 498 -1.96 -26.17 2.94
C VAL A 498 -2.29 -26.47 4.39
N VAL A 499 -3.05 -25.60 5.02
CA VAL A 499 -3.50 -25.76 6.42
C VAL A 499 -5.02 -25.79 6.45
N PHE A 500 -5.56 -26.90 6.90
CA PHE A 500 -6.97 -27.02 7.26
C PHE A 500 -7.08 -26.96 8.78
N ASN A 501 -7.85 -26.03 9.29
CA ASN A 501 -8.00 -25.79 10.70
C ASN A 501 -9.45 -25.87 11.12
N VAL A 502 -9.72 -26.62 12.16
CA VAL A 502 -10.98 -26.62 12.90
C VAL A 502 -10.74 -25.80 14.17
N SER A 503 -11.35 -24.64 14.24
CA SER A 503 -11.28 -23.74 15.39
C SER A 503 -11.75 -24.45 16.65
N ARG A 504 -11.41 -23.90 17.81
CA ARG A 504 -11.76 -24.48 19.11
C ARG A 504 -13.25 -24.79 19.19
N ILE A 505 -13.57 -26.05 19.43
CA ILE A 505 -14.91 -26.57 19.70
C ILE A 505 -15.01 -27.10 21.12
N TYR A 506 -16.19 -27.08 21.66
CA TYR A 506 -16.51 -27.62 22.99
C TYR A 506 -17.51 -28.75 22.80
N PRO A 507 -17.04 -29.99 22.53
CA PRO A 507 -17.93 -31.11 22.15
C PRO A 507 -18.95 -31.49 23.22
N PHE A 508 -18.62 -31.25 24.48
CA PHE A 508 -19.44 -31.64 25.64
C PHE A 508 -20.29 -30.47 26.19
N LYS A 509 -20.28 -29.32 25.52
CA LYS A 509 -21.05 -28.13 25.93
C LYS A 509 -22.53 -28.31 25.58
N ARG A 510 -23.39 -28.16 26.57
CA ARG A 510 -24.86 -28.18 26.38
C ARG A 510 -25.32 -27.05 25.48
N LYS A 511 -26.27 -27.32 24.59
CA LYS A 511 -26.89 -26.31 23.73
C LYS A 511 -27.69 -25.26 24.53
N GLU A 512 -28.47 -25.72 25.51
CA GLU A 512 -29.22 -24.87 26.43
C GLU A 512 -28.59 -24.95 27.80
N ARG A 513 -28.19 -23.80 28.33
CA ARG A 513 -27.47 -23.71 29.60
C ARG A 513 -28.47 -23.49 30.73
N GLN A 514 -28.61 -24.54 31.57
CA GLN A 514 -29.29 -24.42 32.85
C GLN A 514 -28.27 -24.59 33.99
N GLY A 515 -28.10 -23.57 34.82
CA GLY A 515 -27.21 -23.59 35.95
C GLY A 515 -25.73 -23.35 35.66
N LYS A 516 -24.86 -23.75 36.62
CA LYS A 516 -23.40 -23.58 36.50
C LYS A 516 -22.80 -24.55 35.48
N GLU A 517 -21.77 -24.08 34.78
CA GLU A 517 -20.99 -24.86 33.80
C GLU A 517 -20.28 -26.02 34.48
N ARG A 518 -20.48 -27.24 33.97
CA ARG A 518 -19.84 -28.46 34.50
C ARG A 518 -18.40 -28.56 34.00
N TRP A 519 -17.55 -29.30 34.73
CA TRP A 519 -16.12 -29.40 34.42
C TRP A 519 -15.84 -29.94 33.00
N TYR A 520 -16.62 -30.90 32.52
CA TYR A 520 -16.45 -31.48 31.18
C TYR A 520 -16.92 -30.54 30.06
N GLU A 521 -17.78 -29.58 30.30
CA GLU A 521 -18.22 -28.57 29.34
C GLU A 521 -17.09 -27.60 29.01
N LYS A 522 -16.07 -27.51 29.83
CA LYS A 522 -14.87 -26.70 29.64
C LYS A 522 -13.81 -27.41 28.79
N ILE A 523 -14.02 -28.69 28.46
CA ILE A 523 -13.12 -29.42 27.57
C ILE A 523 -13.29 -28.89 26.16
N SER A 524 -12.22 -28.41 25.60
CA SER A 524 -12.14 -27.91 24.24
C SER A 524 -11.14 -28.71 23.41
N MET A 525 -11.43 -28.87 22.13
CA MET A 525 -10.53 -29.49 21.18
C MET A 525 -10.42 -28.63 19.93
N GLN A 526 -9.27 -28.70 19.32
CA GLN A 526 -8.97 -28.05 18.05
C GLN A 526 -8.30 -29.08 17.14
N TYR A 527 -8.46 -28.93 15.85
CA TYR A 527 -7.73 -29.76 14.89
C TYR A 527 -7.04 -28.90 13.87
N THR A 528 -5.78 -29.25 13.54
CA THR A 528 -5.04 -28.64 12.46
C THR A 528 -4.38 -29.73 11.61
N GLY A 529 -4.77 -29.79 10.35
CA GLY A 529 -4.10 -30.58 9.33
C GLY A 529 -3.22 -29.69 8.47
N LYS A 530 -1.92 -29.95 8.42
CA LYS A 530 -0.96 -29.14 7.68
C LYS A 530 -0.17 -29.99 6.70
N MET A 531 -0.31 -29.75 5.41
CA MET A 531 0.51 -30.32 4.36
C MET A 531 1.60 -29.32 3.99
N THR A 532 2.83 -29.76 3.89
CA THR A 532 3.96 -28.91 3.45
C THR A 532 4.79 -29.68 2.43
N ASN A 533 5.15 -28.95 1.37
CA ASN A 533 6.09 -29.42 0.38
C ASN A 533 7.15 -28.31 0.15
N SER A 534 8.43 -28.61 0.40
CA SER A 534 9.48 -27.60 0.35
C SER A 534 10.81 -28.19 -0.14
N VAL A 535 11.61 -27.33 -0.77
CA VAL A 535 12.97 -27.69 -1.21
C VAL A 535 13.86 -26.46 -1.15
N THR A 536 15.12 -26.67 -0.82
CA THR A 536 16.18 -25.66 -0.98
C THR A 536 17.13 -26.14 -2.08
N THR A 537 17.30 -25.29 -3.08
CA THR A 537 18.10 -25.60 -4.28
C THR A 537 18.86 -24.38 -4.75
N THR A 538 19.63 -24.49 -5.81
CA THR A 538 20.28 -23.35 -6.49
C THR A 538 19.51 -22.96 -7.75
N GLU A 539 19.68 -21.72 -8.20
CA GLU A 539 19.01 -21.18 -9.38
C GLU A 539 19.20 -22.05 -10.63
N SER A 540 20.39 -22.64 -10.78
CA SER A 540 20.71 -23.51 -11.93
C SER A 540 20.04 -24.89 -11.87
N LYS A 541 19.67 -25.36 -10.68
CA LYS A 541 19.15 -26.72 -10.45
C LYS A 541 17.64 -26.77 -10.25
N ILE A 542 16.94 -25.65 -10.21
CA ILE A 542 15.50 -25.57 -9.82
C ILE A 542 14.57 -26.53 -10.62
N PHE A 543 14.91 -26.82 -11.88
CA PHE A 543 14.11 -27.69 -12.75
C PHE A 543 14.77 -29.06 -13.01
N THR A 544 15.74 -29.47 -12.19
CA THR A 544 16.39 -30.77 -12.32
C THR A 544 15.64 -31.85 -11.54
N LYS A 545 15.81 -33.12 -11.97
CA LYS A 545 15.28 -34.28 -11.25
C LYS A 545 15.84 -34.35 -9.83
N GLU A 546 17.08 -33.96 -9.64
CA GLU A 546 17.73 -33.90 -8.31
C GLU A 546 16.97 -33.01 -7.33
N THR A 547 16.47 -31.85 -7.79
CA THR A 547 15.66 -30.95 -6.96
C THR A 547 14.31 -31.57 -6.60
N LEU A 548 13.65 -32.25 -7.53
CA LEU A 548 12.40 -32.95 -7.27
C LEU A 548 12.60 -34.10 -6.27
N ASP A 549 13.66 -34.89 -6.41
CA ASP A 549 13.98 -36.01 -5.52
C ASP A 549 14.37 -35.53 -4.10
N ASN A 550 14.86 -34.29 -3.97
CA ASN A 550 15.22 -33.68 -2.70
C ASN A 550 14.06 -32.94 -2.03
N MET A 551 12.88 -32.91 -2.67
CA MET A 551 11.72 -32.29 -2.05
C MET A 551 11.35 -32.93 -0.71
N ARG A 552 11.10 -32.09 0.28
CA ARG A 552 10.65 -32.45 1.62
C ARG A 552 9.15 -32.31 1.66
N ASN A 553 8.45 -33.43 1.73
CA ASN A 553 7.00 -33.45 1.78
C ASN A 553 6.51 -34.14 3.03
N GLY A 554 5.28 -33.85 3.42
CA GLY A 554 4.63 -34.48 4.56
C GLY A 554 3.31 -33.79 4.90
N ILE A 555 2.53 -34.51 5.71
CA ILE A 555 1.29 -33.99 6.30
C ILE A 555 1.41 -34.16 7.82
N GLU A 556 1.09 -33.11 8.57
CA GLU A 556 1.03 -33.14 10.03
C GLU A 556 -0.40 -32.89 10.48
N HIS A 557 -0.90 -33.75 11.32
CA HIS A 557 -2.18 -33.64 12.01
C HIS A 557 -1.92 -33.32 13.48
N THR A 558 -2.50 -32.26 13.99
CA THR A 558 -2.35 -31.85 15.40
C THR A 558 -3.71 -31.73 16.04
N LEU A 559 -3.90 -32.39 17.16
CA LEU A 559 -5.15 -32.43 17.91
C LEU A 559 -4.88 -32.11 19.40
N PRO A 560 -4.80 -30.80 19.76
CA PRO A 560 -4.76 -30.41 21.16
C PRO A 560 -6.16 -30.52 21.79
N VAL A 561 -6.23 -31.22 22.93
CA VAL A 561 -7.38 -31.27 23.80
C VAL A 561 -7.00 -30.54 25.09
N SER A 562 -7.76 -29.55 25.50
CA SER A 562 -7.46 -28.71 26.67
C SER A 562 -8.72 -28.37 27.46
N ALA A 563 -8.54 -28.13 28.74
CA ALA A 563 -9.60 -27.58 29.59
C ALA A 563 -9.04 -26.40 30.40
N SER A 564 -9.90 -25.53 30.88
CA SER A 564 -9.49 -24.40 31.72
C SER A 564 -10.38 -24.34 32.95
N PHE A 565 -9.74 -24.33 34.13
CA PHE A 565 -10.41 -24.34 35.42
C PHE A 565 -9.89 -23.18 36.27
N ASN A 566 -10.77 -22.46 36.92
CA ASN A 566 -10.42 -21.48 37.92
C ASN A 566 -10.49 -22.14 39.31
N LEU A 567 -9.32 -22.35 39.89
CA LEU A 567 -9.21 -22.83 41.25
C LEU A 567 -9.26 -21.65 42.22
N PHE A 568 -10.13 -21.72 43.21
CA PHE A 568 -10.37 -20.66 44.20
C PHE A 568 -10.71 -19.30 43.61
N ASN A 569 -11.15 -19.25 42.37
CA ASN A 569 -11.41 -18.02 41.54
C ASN A 569 -10.18 -17.18 41.22
N TYR A 570 -8.99 -17.59 41.61
CA TYR A 570 -7.75 -16.83 41.47
C TYR A 570 -6.68 -17.51 40.60
N ILE A 571 -6.65 -18.83 40.58
CA ILE A 571 -5.64 -19.62 39.88
C ILE A 571 -6.30 -20.29 38.68
N ASN A 572 -5.84 -19.92 37.48
CA ASN A 572 -6.25 -20.58 36.26
C ASN A 572 -5.37 -21.80 36.01
N ILE A 573 -5.97 -23.02 36.06
CA ILE A 573 -5.31 -24.28 35.73
C ILE A 573 -5.79 -24.76 34.37
N SER A 574 -4.85 -25.03 33.48
CA SER A 574 -5.14 -25.46 32.11
C SER A 574 -4.39 -26.75 31.77
N PRO A 575 -4.99 -27.93 32.06
CA PRO A 575 -4.48 -29.18 31.54
C PRO A 575 -4.70 -29.30 30.05
N SER A 576 -3.74 -29.89 29.34
CA SER A 576 -3.81 -30.16 27.91
C SER A 576 -3.10 -31.46 27.56
N VAL A 577 -3.66 -32.18 26.59
CA VAL A 577 -3.04 -33.32 25.93
C VAL A 577 -2.94 -32.99 24.46
N ASN A 578 -1.72 -33.04 23.94
CA ASN A 578 -1.45 -32.77 22.53
C ASN A 578 -1.14 -34.09 21.82
N TYR A 579 -1.92 -34.45 20.83
CA TYR A 579 -1.65 -35.52 19.89
C TYR A 579 -1.21 -34.94 18.56
N SER A 580 -0.12 -35.47 18.00
CA SER A 580 0.35 -35.10 16.66
C SER A 580 0.69 -36.38 15.89
N GLU A 581 0.26 -36.40 14.64
CA GLU A 581 0.52 -37.48 13.71
C GLU A 581 1.15 -36.90 12.45
N LYS A 582 2.15 -37.58 11.93
CA LYS A 582 2.91 -37.12 10.76
C LYS A 582 2.95 -38.22 9.72
N TRP A 583 2.57 -37.86 8.51
CA TRP A 583 2.60 -38.73 7.34
C TRP A 583 3.73 -38.30 6.44
N PHE A 584 4.66 -39.22 6.20
CA PHE A 584 5.77 -39.04 5.29
C PHE A 584 5.63 -39.97 4.10
N PHE A 585 6.10 -39.53 2.98
CA PHE A 585 6.01 -40.29 1.71
C PHE A 585 7.39 -40.81 1.25
N LYS A 586 8.41 -40.55 2.04
CA LYS A 586 9.79 -40.95 1.79
C LYS A 586 10.51 -41.22 3.10
N ARG A 587 11.36 -42.27 3.10
CA ARG A 587 12.37 -42.50 4.13
C ARG A 587 13.74 -42.67 3.49
N THR A 588 14.80 -42.38 4.22
CA THR A 588 16.18 -42.46 3.77
C THR A 588 16.90 -43.46 4.65
N LEU A 589 17.32 -44.56 4.08
CA LEU A 589 18.14 -45.55 4.75
C LEU A 589 19.62 -45.21 4.51
N LEU A 590 20.40 -45.33 5.57
CA LEU A 590 21.83 -45.06 5.60
C LEU A 590 22.51 -46.36 6.05
N ASP A 591 23.25 -47.00 5.16
CA ASP A 591 23.95 -48.23 5.43
C ASP A 591 25.48 -48.01 5.19
N TRP A 592 26.30 -48.61 6.06
CA TRP A 592 27.75 -48.52 5.91
C TRP A 592 28.21 -49.51 4.85
N ASN A 593 28.97 -49.04 3.89
CA ASN A 593 29.59 -49.89 2.87
C ASN A 593 31.07 -50.07 3.22
N PRO A 594 31.46 -51.31 3.64
CA PRO A 594 32.82 -51.59 4.05
C PRO A 594 33.82 -51.56 2.87
N VAL A 595 33.35 -51.74 1.64
CA VAL A 595 34.21 -51.76 0.43
C VAL A 595 34.61 -50.34 0.05
N THR A 596 33.67 -49.40 0.07
CA THR A 596 33.93 -48.01 -0.32
C THR A 596 34.31 -47.12 0.87
N ASN A 597 34.27 -47.62 2.09
CA ASN A 597 34.42 -46.84 3.33
C ASN A 597 33.50 -45.59 3.38
N GLN A 598 32.30 -45.68 2.81
CA GLN A 598 31.35 -44.60 2.74
C GLN A 598 29.95 -45.07 3.20
N THR A 599 29.10 -44.10 3.49
CA THR A 599 27.72 -44.37 3.80
C THR A 599 26.87 -44.36 2.53
N ASP A 600 26.30 -45.49 2.17
CA ASP A 600 25.35 -45.60 1.08
C ASP A 600 23.98 -45.05 1.54
N THR A 601 23.35 -44.28 0.66
CA THR A 601 22.11 -43.61 0.92
C THR A 601 21.02 -44.11 -0.03
N THR A 602 20.03 -44.87 0.51
CA THR A 602 18.93 -45.40 -0.26
C THR A 602 17.62 -44.70 0.11
N LYS A 603 16.99 -44.07 -0.88
CA LYS A 603 15.66 -43.44 -0.72
C LYS A 603 14.59 -44.46 -1.04
N GLN A 604 13.69 -44.67 -0.11
CA GLN A 604 12.51 -45.52 -0.30
C GLN A 604 11.23 -44.70 -0.22
N TYR A 605 10.43 -44.76 -1.28
CA TYR A 605 9.13 -44.11 -1.35
C TYR A 605 8.04 -45.02 -0.83
N GLY A 606 7.07 -44.49 -0.09
CA GLY A 606 5.98 -45.24 0.52
C GLY A 606 5.24 -44.38 1.55
N PHE A 607 4.19 -44.89 2.09
CA PHE A 607 3.43 -44.23 3.15
C PHE A 607 3.96 -44.63 4.53
N TYR A 608 4.41 -43.64 5.30
CA TYR A 608 4.98 -43.84 6.65
C TYR A 608 4.26 -42.94 7.65
N ARG A 609 3.66 -43.54 8.64
CA ARG A 609 2.91 -42.90 9.70
C ARG A 609 3.72 -42.87 11.00
N LEU A 610 3.97 -41.65 11.51
CA LEU A 610 4.60 -41.44 12.80
C LEU A 610 3.64 -40.62 13.69
N TYR A 611 3.54 -40.96 14.97
CA TYR A 611 2.73 -40.20 15.90
C TYR A 611 3.48 -39.94 17.19
N ASN A 612 3.10 -38.89 17.89
CA ASN A 612 3.57 -38.57 19.20
C ASN A 612 2.46 -37.89 20.01
N TYR A 613 2.55 -38.00 21.30
CA TYR A 613 1.65 -37.35 22.23
C TYR A 613 2.41 -36.86 23.44
N GLY A 614 1.83 -35.87 24.13
CA GLY A 614 2.35 -35.32 25.36
C GLY A 614 1.23 -34.69 26.19
N ALA A 615 1.42 -34.67 27.48
CA ALA A 615 0.51 -34.02 28.41
C ALA A 615 1.19 -32.82 29.06
N SER A 616 0.43 -31.78 29.32
CA SER A 616 0.92 -30.62 30.06
C SER A 616 -0.18 -30.01 30.92
N VAL A 617 0.24 -29.44 32.05
CA VAL A 617 -0.63 -28.70 32.95
C VAL A 617 0.02 -27.35 33.21
N SER A 618 -0.68 -26.28 32.95
CA SER A 618 -0.23 -24.92 33.28
C SER A 618 -1.10 -24.31 34.37
N ALA A 619 -0.46 -23.61 35.29
CA ALA A 619 -1.11 -22.84 36.34
C ALA A 619 -0.64 -21.40 36.28
N SER A 620 -1.58 -20.45 36.25
CA SER A 620 -1.27 -19.03 36.23
C SER A 620 -2.23 -18.23 37.10
N THR A 621 -1.71 -17.15 37.67
CA THR A 621 -2.52 -16.20 38.42
C THR A 621 -2.00 -14.78 38.20
N THR A 622 -2.79 -13.80 38.60
CA THR A 622 -2.37 -12.39 38.58
C THR A 622 -2.59 -11.80 39.97
N VAL A 623 -1.51 -11.34 40.57
CA VAL A 623 -1.50 -10.69 41.86
C VAL A 623 -1.35 -9.19 41.66
N TYR A 624 -2.17 -8.40 42.31
CA TYR A 624 -2.17 -6.96 42.28
C TYR A 624 -1.71 -6.38 43.60
N GLY A 625 -0.61 -5.63 43.58
CA GLY A 625 -0.19 -4.79 44.69
C GLY A 625 -0.55 -3.34 44.38
N MET A 626 -1.22 -2.66 45.28
CA MET A 626 -1.51 -1.23 45.10
C MET A 626 -1.06 -0.47 46.35
N TYR A 627 -0.18 0.47 46.13
CA TYR A 627 0.25 1.40 47.18
C TYR A 627 -0.36 2.77 46.91
N ASP A 628 -1.25 3.18 47.81
CA ASP A 628 -2.02 4.42 47.69
C ASP A 628 -1.41 5.50 48.62
N PHE A 629 -0.91 6.57 48.00
CA PHE A 629 -0.29 7.71 48.68
C PHE A 629 -1.31 8.79 49.06
N THR A 630 -2.55 8.70 48.54
CA THR A 630 -3.59 9.71 48.80
C THR A 630 -4.15 9.64 50.20
N LYS A 631 -3.98 8.51 50.90
CA LYS A 631 -4.44 8.31 52.27
C LYS A 631 -3.87 9.32 53.27
N LYS A 632 -2.64 9.82 53.05
CA LYS A 632 -2.01 10.82 53.89
C LYS A 632 -2.12 12.28 53.36
N ASN A 633 -2.26 12.47 52.05
CA ASN A 633 -2.40 13.79 51.43
C ASN A 633 -3.00 13.60 50.01
N ARG A 634 -4.21 14.10 49.77
CA ARG A 634 -4.91 14.06 48.46
C ARG A 634 -4.20 14.82 47.35
N ASN A 635 -3.41 15.82 47.67
CA ASN A 635 -2.76 16.69 46.68
C ASN A 635 -1.35 16.20 46.28
N ARG A 636 -0.92 15.03 46.71
CA ARG A 636 0.37 14.46 46.30
C ARG A 636 0.42 14.28 44.78
N LYS A 637 1.54 14.68 44.18
CA LYS A 637 1.78 14.52 42.73
C LYS A 637 1.70 13.05 42.27
N ILE A 638 2.24 12.13 43.08
CA ILE A 638 2.09 10.66 42.91
C ILE A 638 0.96 10.23 43.80
N GLN A 639 -0.11 9.72 43.20
CA GLN A 639 -1.30 9.29 43.91
C GLN A 639 -1.28 7.81 44.31
N ALA A 640 -0.91 6.95 43.37
CA ALA A 640 -0.82 5.51 43.62
C ALA A 640 0.21 4.84 42.69
N ILE A 641 0.79 3.75 43.15
CA ILE A 641 1.58 2.82 42.34
C ILE A 641 0.90 1.48 42.33
N ARG A 642 0.64 0.93 41.17
CA ARG A 642 0.10 -0.43 40.98
C ARG A 642 1.19 -1.32 40.39
N HIS A 643 1.49 -2.40 41.13
CA HIS A 643 2.33 -3.48 40.67
C HIS A 643 1.44 -4.68 40.31
N THR A 644 1.59 -5.18 39.12
CA THR A 644 0.90 -6.39 38.65
C THR A 644 1.93 -7.48 38.48
N LEU A 645 1.75 -8.60 39.16
CA LEU A 645 2.63 -9.77 39.13
C LEU A 645 1.85 -10.94 38.56
N SER A 646 2.31 -11.54 37.49
CA SER A 646 1.66 -12.68 36.84
C SER A 646 2.62 -13.87 36.76
N PRO A 647 2.69 -14.69 37.84
CA PRO A 647 3.41 -15.95 37.81
C PRO A 647 2.66 -17.00 37.00
N SER A 648 3.42 -17.80 36.27
CA SER A 648 2.90 -18.96 35.55
C SER A 648 3.89 -20.11 35.63
N PHE A 649 3.38 -21.31 35.92
CA PHE A 649 4.12 -22.55 35.97
C PHE A 649 3.48 -23.53 34.98
N GLY A 650 4.30 -24.30 34.27
CA GLY A 650 3.83 -25.30 33.33
C GLY A 650 4.63 -26.58 33.47
N PHE A 651 3.97 -27.66 33.81
CA PHE A 651 4.55 -29.00 33.80
C PHE A 651 4.22 -29.69 32.49
N SER A 652 5.21 -30.28 31.82
CA SER A 652 5.06 -31.03 30.57
C SER A 652 5.72 -32.39 30.66
N TYR A 653 5.05 -33.39 30.06
CA TYR A 653 5.52 -34.75 29.96
C TYR A 653 5.32 -35.29 28.54
N ALA A 654 6.33 -35.94 27.98
CA ALA A 654 6.21 -36.74 26.77
C ALA A 654 7.01 -38.04 26.91
N PRO A 655 6.44 -39.18 26.46
CA PRO A 655 7.11 -40.48 26.52
C PRO A 655 8.28 -40.54 25.51
N ASP A 656 9.08 -41.58 25.66
CA ASP A 656 10.18 -41.88 24.73
C ASP A 656 9.68 -42.52 23.45
N PHE A 657 9.81 -41.77 22.33
CA PHE A 657 9.49 -42.26 20.98
C PHE A 657 10.71 -42.87 20.27
N GLY A 658 11.89 -42.89 20.89
CA GLY A 658 13.09 -43.62 20.45
C GLY A 658 13.05 -45.13 20.65
N HIS A 659 12.11 -45.62 21.45
CA HIS A 659 11.97 -47.05 21.73
C HIS A 659 11.68 -47.86 20.45
N GLN A 660 12.30 -49.02 20.31
CA GLN A 660 12.24 -49.90 19.11
C GLN A 660 10.79 -50.19 18.64
N LYS A 661 9.82 -50.31 19.56
CA LYS A 661 8.40 -50.56 19.23
C LYS A 661 7.80 -49.55 18.25
N TYR A 662 8.31 -48.30 18.19
CA TYR A 662 7.84 -47.29 17.30
C TYR A 662 8.48 -47.33 15.90
N GLY A 663 9.71 -47.91 15.79
CA GLY A 663 10.44 -47.99 14.50
C GLY A 663 10.89 -46.67 13.93
N TYR A 664 10.94 -45.59 14.75
CA TYR A 664 11.27 -44.25 14.28
C TYR A 664 12.76 -44.03 14.17
N TYR A 665 13.57 -44.85 14.84
CA TYR A 665 15.02 -44.75 14.89
C TYR A 665 15.67 -46.05 14.50
N ARG A 666 16.86 -46.00 13.90
CA ARG A 666 17.68 -47.13 13.56
C ARG A 666 19.13 -46.86 13.93
N THR A 667 19.90 -47.89 14.16
CA THR A 667 21.31 -47.81 14.41
C THR A 667 22.09 -48.17 13.14
N ARG A 668 23.15 -47.42 12.83
CA ARG A 668 24.06 -47.73 11.70
C ARG A 668 25.49 -47.63 12.15
N GLN A 669 26.37 -48.39 11.49
CA GLN A 669 27.79 -48.19 11.58
C GLN A 669 28.21 -46.88 10.86
N VAL A 670 29.19 -46.16 11.39
CA VAL A 670 29.60 -44.83 10.89
C VAL A 670 30.95 -44.86 10.23
N ASP A 671 31.83 -45.75 10.68
CA ASP A 671 33.21 -45.84 10.27
C ASP A 671 33.72 -47.28 10.30
N SER A 672 34.95 -47.49 9.79
CA SER A 672 35.61 -48.79 9.74
C SER A 672 36.00 -49.34 11.12
N THR A 673 35.96 -48.51 12.18
CA THR A 673 36.24 -48.94 13.55
C THR A 673 35.08 -49.64 14.25
N GLY A 674 33.93 -49.78 13.57
CA GLY A 674 32.74 -50.41 14.17
C GLY A 674 31.93 -49.49 15.07
N ARG A 675 32.14 -48.18 15.02
CA ARG A 675 31.36 -47.23 15.81
C ARG A 675 29.94 -47.11 15.27
N PHE A 676 28.95 -47.24 16.13
CA PHE A 676 27.54 -47.11 15.77
C PHE A 676 26.96 -45.77 16.22
N THR A 677 26.02 -45.28 15.42
CA THR A 677 25.19 -44.07 15.77
C THR A 677 23.74 -44.34 15.47
N THR A 678 22.86 -43.71 16.28
CA THR A 678 21.42 -43.79 16.06
C THR A 678 20.98 -42.65 15.15
N TYR A 679 20.20 -42.96 14.14
CA TYR A 679 19.61 -41.97 13.22
C TYR A 679 18.13 -42.29 12.98
N SER A 680 17.37 -41.32 12.49
CA SER A 680 16.03 -41.58 12.01
C SER A 680 16.00 -41.61 10.50
N PRO A 681 15.46 -42.67 9.88
CA PRO A 681 15.23 -42.74 8.43
C PRO A 681 14.30 -41.66 7.90
N TYR A 682 13.53 -41.03 8.78
CA TYR A 682 12.58 -39.97 8.46
C TYR A 682 13.15 -38.58 8.61
N SER A 683 14.42 -38.46 9.03
CA SER A 683 15.12 -37.16 9.07
C SER A 683 15.21 -36.54 7.68
N GLY A 684 15.09 -35.24 7.61
CA GLY A 684 15.12 -34.52 6.33
C GLY A 684 13.79 -34.43 5.58
N ASN A 685 12.70 -34.98 6.12
CA ASN A 685 11.33 -34.68 5.65
C ASN A 685 10.83 -33.31 6.13
N ALA A 686 9.58 -32.95 5.75
CA ALA A 686 9.01 -31.62 6.02
C ALA A 686 8.80 -31.32 7.53
N TYR A 687 8.64 -32.36 8.36
CA TYR A 687 8.40 -32.22 9.78
C TYR A 687 9.45 -32.96 10.61
N PRO A 688 9.73 -32.46 11.83
CA PRO A 688 10.67 -33.15 12.72
C PRO A 688 10.12 -34.51 13.14
N VAL A 689 11.01 -35.49 13.31
CA VAL A 689 10.67 -36.81 13.85
C VAL A 689 10.32 -36.66 15.35
N PRO A 690 9.38 -37.43 15.90
CA PRO A 690 9.16 -37.50 17.35
C PRO A 690 10.48 -37.77 18.09
N SER A 691 10.79 -37.02 19.13
CA SER A 691 12.09 -37.09 19.81
C SER A 691 12.34 -38.45 20.48
N SER A 692 13.59 -38.90 20.38
CA SER A 692 14.08 -39.99 21.24
C SER A 692 14.31 -39.45 22.66
N GLY A 693 14.04 -40.31 23.62
CA GLY A 693 14.11 -39.99 25.05
C GLY A 693 12.81 -39.44 25.63
N ARG A 694 12.56 -39.77 26.86
CA ARG A 694 11.46 -39.26 27.66
C ARG A 694 11.70 -37.77 27.94
N SER A 695 10.67 -36.94 27.98
CA SER A 695 10.76 -35.54 28.37
C SER A 695 9.86 -35.23 29.54
N MET A 696 10.42 -34.62 30.59
CA MET A 696 9.67 -34.18 31.77
C MET A 696 10.27 -32.84 32.23
N ALA A 697 9.51 -31.75 32.09
CA ALA A 697 10.02 -30.42 32.40
C ALA A 697 8.99 -29.56 33.11
N LEU A 698 9.48 -28.73 34.03
CA LEU A 698 8.73 -27.66 34.68
C LEU A 698 9.21 -26.33 34.11
N SER A 699 8.35 -25.61 33.41
CA SER A 699 8.60 -24.25 32.99
C SER A 699 8.06 -23.26 34.01
N PHE A 700 8.73 -22.14 34.20
CA PHE A 700 8.27 -21.04 35.03
C PHE A 700 8.44 -19.72 34.29
N SER A 701 7.47 -18.84 34.48
CA SER A 701 7.52 -17.49 33.93
C SER A 701 6.89 -16.52 34.92
N LEU A 702 7.57 -15.40 35.15
CA LEU A 702 7.12 -14.32 36.01
C LEU A 702 7.08 -13.05 35.19
N SER A 703 5.89 -12.55 34.88
CA SER A 703 5.69 -11.28 34.19
C SER A 703 5.25 -10.22 35.17
N GLN A 704 5.85 -9.04 35.07
CA GLN A 704 5.61 -7.90 35.97
C GLN A 704 5.36 -6.65 35.20
N ASN A 705 4.41 -5.85 35.67
CA ASN A 705 4.07 -4.52 35.13
C ASN A 705 3.98 -3.54 36.30
N LEU A 706 4.52 -2.33 36.12
CA LEU A 706 4.50 -1.30 37.16
C LEU A 706 3.93 -0.01 36.56
N GLU A 707 2.80 0.43 37.10
CA GLU A 707 2.09 1.64 36.68
C GLU A 707 1.98 2.64 37.86
N MET A 708 2.09 3.91 37.54
CA MET A 708 1.96 5.02 38.48
C MET A 708 0.82 5.95 38.07
N LYS A 709 -0.02 6.32 39.04
CA LYS A 709 -1.03 7.39 38.86
C LYS A 709 -0.43 8.71 39.39
N VAL A 710 -0.46 9.74 38.56
CA VAL A 710 0.00 11.08 38.90
C VAL A 710 -1.09 12.12 38.71
N LEU A 711 -1.13 13.12 39.56
CA LEU A 711 -2.02 14.27 39.40
C LEU A 711 -1.60 15.07 38.16
N SER A 712 -2.54 15.39 37.27
CA SER A 712 -2.27 16.14 36.04
C SER A 712 -3.34 17.20 35.87
N LYS A 713 -2.91 18.46 35.80
CA LYS A 713 -3.83 19.60 35.50
C LYS A 713 -4.22 19.68 34.01
N ARG A 714 -3.59 18.85 33.17
CA ARG A 714 -3.82 18.88 31.69
C ARG A 714 -4.81 17.81 31.21
N ASP A 715 -5.11 16.82 32.04
CA ASP A 715 -6.05 15.74 31.69
C ASP A 715 -7.44 16.05 32.27
N THR A 716 -8.48 15.83 31.50
CA THR A 716 -9.88 16.07 31.89
C THR A 716 -10.30 15.31 33.15
N SER A 717 -9.68 14.16 33.42
CA SER A 717 -9.91 13.33 34.63
C SER A 717 -9.07 13.78 35.83
N GLY A 718 -8.22 14.79 35.70
CA GLY A 718 -7.30 15.24 36.75
C GLY A 718 -6.16 14.25 37.09
N ILE A 719 -6.19 13.04 36.51
CA ILE A 719 -5.26 11.94 36.84
C ILE A 719 -4.65 11.37 35.55
N ARG A 720 -3.34 11.27 35.51
CA ARG A 720 -2.61 10.61 34.43
C ARG A 720 -1.99 9.30 34.88
N LYS A 721 -2.15 8.24 34.09
CA LYS A 721 -1.46 6.96 34.28
C LYS A 721 -0.13 6.98 33.52
N ILE A 722 0.94 6.61 34.19
CA ILE A 722 2.29 6.50 33.60
C ILE A 722 2.76 5.07 33.86
N LYS A 723 3.13 4.35 32.82
CA LYS A 723 3.77 3.06 32.95
C LYS A 723 5.26 3.30 33.27
N LEU A 724 5.75 2.74 34.37
CA LEU A 724 7.15 2.75 34.74
C LEU A 724 7.89 1.56 34.16
N ILE A 725 7.23 0.41 34.15
CA ILE A 725 7.68 -0.83 33.52
C ILE A 725 6.51 -1.36 32.74
N ASP A 726 6.64 -1.40 31.40
CA ASP A 726 5.60 -1.99 30.55
C ASP A 726 5.54 -3.50 30.74
N GLU A 727 6.69 -4.17 30.75
CA GLU A 727 6.83 -5.59 31.02
C GLU A 727 8.26 -5.92 31.48
N LEU A 728 8.39 -6.57 32.61
CA LEU A 728 9.59 -7.29 33.03
C LEU A 728 9.24 -8.77 33.13
N ARG A 729 9.85 -9.59 32.28
CA ARG A 729 9.60 -11.03 32.24
C ARG A 729 10.87 -11.79 32.58
N ILE A 730 10.74 -12.77 33.48
CA ILE A 730 11.78 -13.70 33.86
C ILE A 730 11.22 -15.10 33.57
N SER A 731 11.95 -15.94 32.85
CA SER A 731 11.48 -17.28 32.51
C SER A 731 12.62 -18.28 32.40
N GLY A 732 12.30 -19.52 32.71
CA GLY A 732 13.21 -20.64 32.62
C GLY A 732 12.47 -21.97 32.70
N SER A 733 13.19 -23.06 32.62
CA SER A 733 12.64 -24.41 32.78
C SER A 733 13.61 -25.34 33.50
N TYR A 734 13.06 -26.30 34.20
CA TYR A 734 13.80 -27.37 34.87
C TYR A 734 13.46 -28.70 34.21
N ASN A 735 14.48 -29.42 33.72
CA ASN A 735 14.36 -30.75 33.15
C ASN A 735 14.62 -31.79 34.27
N PHE A 736 13.60 -32.56 34.64
CA PHE A 736 13.68 -33.57 35.70
C PHE A 736 14.46 -34.83 35.27
N LEU A 737 14.69 -35.01 33.99
CA LEU A 737 15.33 -36.21 33.44
C LEU A 737 16.78 -35.93 33.03
N ALA A 738 17.29 -34.76 33.31
CA ALA A 738 18.70 -34.48 33.11
C ALA A 738 19.53 -35.07 34.24
N ASP A 739 20.55 -35.84 33.92
CA ASP A 739 21.47 -36.43 34.91
C ASP A 739 22.20 -35.35 35.73
N SER A 740 22.44 -34.21 35.12
CA SER A 740 23.04 -33.04 35.74
C SER A 740 22.56 -31.75 35.08
N MET A 741 22.63 -30.63 35.77
CA MET A 741 22.31 -29.30 35.18
C MET A 741 20.89 -29.19 34.59
N GLY A 742 19.87 -29.69 35.31
CA GLY A 742 18.50 -29.71 34.83
C GLY A 742 17.85 -28.33 34.69
N LEU A 743 18.39 -27.27 35.31
CA LEU A 743 17.88 -25.90 35.16
C LEU A 743 18.37 -25.28 33.86
N SER A 744 17.47 -24.82 33.01
CA SER A 744 17.83 -24.12 31.78
C SER A 744 18.42 -22.73 32.05
N ASN A 745 19.04 -22.13 31.07
CA ASN A 745 19.35 -20.71 31.13
C ASN A 745 18.09 -19.91 31.43
N ILE A 746 18.25 -18.87 32.26
CA ILE A 746 17.18 -17.93 32.66
C ILE A 746 17.16 -16.78 31.70
N SER A 747 16.02 -16.57 31.05
CA SER A 747 15.80 -15.43 30.18
C SER A 747 15.12 -14.30 30.93
N VAL A 748 15.69 -13.11 30.83
CA VAL A 748 15.17 -11.87 31.41
C VAL A 748 14.91 -10.90 30.27
N SER A 749 13.73 -10.31 30.21
CA SER A 749 13.39 -9.26 29.26
C SER A 749 12.68 -8.11 29.97
N LEU A 750 13.16 -6.91 29.74
CA LEU A 750 12.56 -5.67 30.23
C LEU A 750 12.21 -4.77 29.04
N ARG A 751 11.00 -4.30 29.03
CA ARG A 751 10.51 -3.29 28.11
C ARG A 751 9.87 -2.16 28.91
N THR A 752 10.25 -0.94 28.59
CA THR A 752 9.62 0.25 29.20
C THR A 752 9.68 1.43 28.25
N THR A 753 8.68 2.28 28.32
CA THR A 753 8.59 3.53 27.56
C THR A 753 8.57 4.71 28.52
N LEU A 754 9.71 5.37 28.69
CA LEU A 754 9.85 6.53 29.55
C LEU A 754 9.59 7.82 28.76
N PHE A 755 9.14 8.86 29.45
CA PHE A 755 8.97 10.22 28.89
C PHE A 755 8.18 10.30 27.59
N LYS A 756 7.18 9.42 27.38
CA LYS A 756 6.31 9.27 26.19
C LYS A 756 6.96 8.59 24.97
N ASN A 757 8.23 8.87 24.67
CA ASN A 757 8.86 8.44 23.42
C ASN A 757 10.22 7.76 23.62
N PHE A 758 10.73 7.67 24.85
CA PHE A 758 11.99 6.99 25.13
C PHE A 758 11.73 5.51 25.41
N GLY A 759 11.91 4.68 24.39
CA GLY A 759 11.79 3.22 24.50
C GLY A 759 13.10 2.60 24.97
N LEU A 760 13.05 1.83 26.05
CA LEU A 760 14.17 1.02 26.55
C LEU A 760 13.78 -0.45 26.50
N ASN A 761 14.55 -1.24 25.77
CA ASN A 761 14.45 -2.70 25.71
C ASN A 761 15.75 -3.30 26.21
N LEU A 762 15.62 -4.27 27.11
CA LEU A 762 16.73 -5.07 27.60
C LEU A 762 16.34 -6.55 27.54
N SER A 763 17.23 -7.36 27.02
CA SER A 763 17.13 -8.81 27.07
C SER A 763 18.43 -9.38 27.63
N ALA A 764 18.35 -10.39 28.48
CA ALA A 764 19.52 -11.07 28.99
C ALA A 764 19.21 -12.58 29.11
N THR A 765 20.22 -13.39 28.80
CA THR A 765 20.23 -14.82 29.04
C THR A 765 21.29 -15.14 30.09
N LEU A 766 20.86 -15.71 31.20
CA LEU A 766 21.71 -15.98 32.33
C LEU A 766 21.91 -17.50 32.47
N ASP A 767 23.14 -17.92 32.54
CA ASP A 767 23.52 -19.29 32.86
C ASP A 767 23.57 -19.45 34.39
N PRO A 768 22.72 -20.30 34.96
CA PRO A 768 22.63 -20.45 36.43
C PRO A 768 23.77 -21.28 37.04
N TYR A 769 24.63 -21.89 36.24
CA TYR A 769 25.65 -22.79 36.74
C TYR A 769 27.01 -22.11 36.91
N ARG A 770 27.77 -22.63 37.87
CA ARG A 770 29.16 -22.23 38.02
C ARG A 770 30.03 -22.91 37.01
N LEU A 771 31.12 -22.25 36.67
CA LEU A 771 32.14 -22.79 35.78
C LEU A 771 33.38 -23.16 36.57
N THR A 772 34.10 -24.22 36.11
CA THR A 772 35.47 -24.49 36.53
C THR A 772 36.40 -23.37 35.98
N PRO A 773 37.63 -23.27 36.50
CA PRO A 773 38.64 -22.37 35.90
C PRO A 773 38.87 -22.67 34.41
N GLN A 774 38.65 -23.88 33.97
CA GLN A 774 38.78 -24.35 32.58
C GLN A 774 37.54 -24.06 31.75
N GLY A 775 36.49 -23.41 32.31
CA GLY A 775 35.28 -23.05 31.59
C GLY A 775 34.23 -24.17 31.43
N GLN A 776 34.37 -25.27 32.14
CA GLN A 776 33.37 -26.36 32.16
C GLN A 776 32.31 -26.10 33.20
N HIS A 777 31.06 -26.49 32.96
CA HIS A 777 29.95 -26.32 33.88
C HIS A 777 30.09 -27.31 35.05
N ILE A 778 29.83 -26.78 36.25
CA ILE A 778 29.68 -27.56 37.49
C ILE A 778 28.21 -27.54 37.85
N ASN A 779 27.67 -28.67 38.31
CA ASN A 779 26.29 -28.77 38.76
C ASN A 779 26.05 -28.08 40.14
N LYS A 780 26.46 -26.83 40.21
CA LYS A 780 26.23 -25.93 41.37
C LYS A 780 25.55 -24.65 40.87
N ILE A 781 24.35 -24.40 41.36
CA ILE A 781 23.56 -23.21 41.02
C ILE A 781 24.16 -21.97 41.67
N ARG A 782 24.22 -20.87 40.95
CA ARG A 782 24.58 -19.52 41.40
C ARG A 782 23.59 -18.51 40.83
N LEU A 783 22.68 -18.05 41.61
CA LEU A 783 21.79 -16.97 41.19
C LEU A 783 22.40 -15.60 41.46
N PRO A 784 22.20 -14.59 40.58
CA PRO A 784 21.36 -14.57 39.37
C PRO A 784 21.92 -15.30 38.15
N GLY A 785 23.14 -15.83 38.22
CA GLY A 785 23.76 -16.55 37.09
C GLY A 785 24.80 -15.68 36.33
N ARG A 786 25.48 -16.31 35.37
CA ARG A 786 26.47 -15.65 34.48
C ARG A 786 25.73 -15.18 33.25
N VAL A 787 26.01 -13.98 32.81
CA VAL A 787 25.47 -13.45 31.56
C VAL A 787 26.10 -14.18 30.36
N VAL A 788 25.29 -14.92 29.62
CA VAL A 788 25.66 -15.58 28.37
C VAL A 788 25.47 -14.64 27.19
N SER A 789 24.35 -13.98 27.16
CA SER A 789 24.07 -12.93 26.18
C SER A 789 23.24 -11.83 26.82
N THR A 790 23.47 -10.60 26.42
CA THR A 790 22.59 -9.50 26.74
C THR A 790 22.53 -8.54 25.56
N GLY A 791 21.34 -8.07 25.29
CA GLY A 791 21.10 -7.01 24.32
C GLY A 791 20.28 -5.90 24.98
N TRP A 792 20.70 -4.67 24.82
CA TRP A 792 19.92 -3.55 25.26
C TRP A 792 19.96 -2.46 24.22
N SER A 793 18.81 -1.83 24.01
CA SER A 793 18.67 -0.74 23.07
C SER A 793 17.76 0.32 23.62
N PHE A 794 18.08 1.56 23.32
CA PHE A 794 17.21 2.69 23.57
C PHE A 794 17.31 3.68 22.41
N GLY A 795 16.20 4.35 22.16
CA GLY A 795 16.15 5.37 21.14
C GLY A 795 15.20 6.49 21.54
N TYR A 796 15.45 7.64 20.96
CA TYR A 796 14.61 8.81 21.14
C TYR A 796 14.52 9.61 19.85
N THR A 797 13.35 10.18 19.60
CA THR A 797 13.16 11.08 18.46
C THR A 797 12.80 12.48 18.99
N PHE A 798 13.66 13.42 18.69
CA PHE A 798 13.42 14.84 18.89
C PHE A 798 12.65 15.38 17.70
N ARG A 799 11.66 16.22 17.94
CA ARG A 799 10.86 16.86 16.89
C ARG A 799 10.65 18.32 17.24
N SER A 800 10.67 19.17 16.23
CA SER A 800 10.22 20.55 16.37
C SER A 800 8.71 20.59 16.66
N ARG A 801 8.20 21.72 17.07
CA ARG A 801 6.74 21.92 17.12
C ARG A 801 6.20 21.97 15.70
N GLN A 802 5.19 21.19 15.42
CA GLN A 802 4.47 21.27 14.17
C GLN A 802 3.73 22.59 14.11
N ASP A 803 3.87 23.30 13.00
CA ASP A 803 3.08 24.49 12.75
C ASP A 803 1.62 24.06 12.53
N LYS A 804 0.72 24.55 13.36
CA LYS A 804 -0.70 24.19 13.32
C LYS A 804 -1.44 24.77 12.10
N SER A 805 -0.79 25.67 11.36
CA SER A 805 -1.35 26.25 10.13
C SER A 805 -1.29 25.29 8.94
N GLN A 806 -0.50 24.21 9.03
CA GLN A 806 -0.41 23.20 7.99
C GLN A 806 -1.05 21.87 8.45
N PRO A 807 -1.86 21.22 7.61
CA PRO A 807 -2.51 19.98 7.96
C PRO A 807 -1.50 18.85 8.20
N ALA A 808 -1.75 18.04 9.21
CA ALA A 808 -0.88 16.90 9.52
C ALA A 808 -0.96 15.84 8.41
N MET A 809 0.19 15.35 7.97
CA MET A 809 0.35 14.35 6.89
C MET A 809 -0.35 12.99 7.15
N ASN A 810 -0.98 12.81 8.30
CA ASN A 810 -1.73 11.60 8.64
C ASN A 810 -3.13 11.53 8.00
N ASP A 811 -3.59 12.62 7.41
CA ASP A 811 -4.87 12.70 6.73
C ASP A 811 -4.63 12.84 5.22
N ILE A 812 -5.07 11.85 4.45
CA ILE A 812 -4.93 11.84 2.97
C ILE A 812 -5.65 13.03 2.35
N THR A 813 -6.67 13.58 3.03
CA THR A 813 -7.39 14.78 2.59
C THR A 813 -6.58 16.06 2.79
N SER A 814 -5.48 16.00 3.55
CA SER A 814 -4.60 17.15 3.84
C SER A 814 -3.42 17.30 2.89
N ILE A 815 -3.26 16.38 1.94
CA ILE A 815 -2.25 16.51 0.88
C ILE A 815 -2.73 17.58 -0.09
N PRO A 816 -1.92 18.61 -0.39
CA PRO A 816 -2.30 19.63 -1.36
C PRO A 816 -2.75 19.00 -2.68
N PRO A 817 -3.76 19.56 -3.36
CA PRO A 817 -4.32 19.02 -4.60
C PRO A 817 -3.27 18.77 -5.69
N GLU A 818 -2.24 19.58 -5.75
CA GLU A 818 -1.13 19.44 -6.70
C GLU A 818 -0.30 18.15 -6.50
N TYR A 819 -0.31 17.57 -5.29
CA TYR A 819 0.37 16.31 -4.97
C TYR A 819 -0.56 15.10 -4.94
N GLN A 820 -1.87 15.33 -5.06
CA GLN A 820 -2.87 14.28 -5.26
C GLN A 820 -2.89 13.89 -6.74
N ASN A 821 -1.80 13.29 -7.22
CA ASN A 821 -1.67 12.95 -8.62
C ASN A 821 -2.79 11.98 -9.07
N PRO A 822 -3.74 12.42 -9.91
CA PRO A 822 -4.83 11.57 -10.38
C PRO A 822 -4.36 10.39 -11.24
N PHE A 823 -3.15 10.45 -11.81
CA PHE A 823 -2.57 9.34 -12.57
C PHE A 823 -2.21 8.13 -11.72
N TYR A 824 -1.97 8.30 -10.40
CA TYR A 824 -1.63 7.19 -9.51
C TYR A 824 -2.83 6.59 -8.79
N ASP A 825 -3.89 7.34 -8.62
CA ASP A 825 -5.16 6.83 -8.10
C ASP A 825 -6.33 7.71 -8.56
N PRO A 826 -6.66 7.72 -9.85
CA PRO A 826 -7.71 8.58 -10.40
C PRO A 826 -9.10 8.27 -9.82
N TYR A 827 -9.25 7.16 -9.10
CA TYR A 827 -10.53 6.73 -8.52
C TYR A 827 -10.51 6.57 -7.01
N GLY A 828 -9.41 6.94 -6.31
CA GLY A 828 -9.30 6.80 -4.85
C GLY A 828 -9.34 5.35 -4.36
N THR A 829 -8.89 4.41 -5.18
CA THR A 829 -9.05 2.96 -4.95
C THR A 829 -7.79 2.27 -4.42
N MET A 830 -6.68 2.98 -4.37
CA MET A 830 -5.43 2.45 -3.81
C MET A 830 -5.57 2.26 -2.29
N ASP A 831 -5.08 1.12 -1.78
CA ASP A 831 -5.02 0.87 -0.34
C ASP A 831 -4.36 2.08 0.37
N PRO A 832 -4.97 2.63 1.42
CA PRO A 832 -4.44 3.79 2.15
C PRO A 832 -3.00 3.61 2.65
N VAL A 833 -2.58 2.38 2.95
CA VAL A 833 -1.22 2.07 3.40
C VAL A 833 -0.25 2.11 2.22
N LEU A 834 -0.62 1.54 1.09
CA LEU A 834 0.17 1.54 -0.14
C LEU A 834 0.29 2.96 -0.71
N ARG A 835 -0.80 3.73 -0.65
CA ARG A 835 -0.84 5.14 -1.03
C ARG A 835 0.08 5.98 -0.14
N ARG A 836 0.09 5.73 1.19
CA ARG A 836 1.04 6.40 2.10
C ARG A 836 2.48 6.04 1.80
N GLN A 837 2.79 4.79 1.52
CA GLN A 837 4.15 4.37 1.16
C GLN A 837 4.60 5.02 -0.15
N TYR A 838 3.74 5.11 -1.13
CA TYR A 838 4.05 5.70 -2.43
C TYR A 838 4.19 7.23 -2.32
N MET A 839 3.28 7.89 -1.60
CA MET A 839 3.34 9.33 -1.34
C MET A 839 4.53 9.70 -0.44
N ALA A 840 4.90 8.85 0.51
CA ALA A 840 6.09 9.06 1.34
C ALA A 840 7.40 9.00 0.53
N GLN A 841 7.40 8.38 -0.64
CA GLN A 841 8.55 8.38 -1.57
C GLN A 841 8.60 9.61 -2.48
N THR A 842 7.46 10.26 -2.72
CA THR A 842 7.33 11.37 -3.67
C THR A 842 7.03 12.72 -3.03
N TYR A 843 6.44 12.72 -1.84
CA TYR A 843 6.11 13.94 -1.12
C TYR A 843 7.01 14.14 0.09
N TYR A 844 7.63 15.29 0.17
CA TYR A 844 8.43 15.71 1.32
C TYR A 844 7.58 16.62 2.21
N ASP A 845 7.48 16.29 3.53
CA ASP A 845 6.73 17.08 4.50
C ASP A 845 7.54 18.27 5.00
N PHE A 846 7.25 19.45 4.47
CA PHE A 846 7.87 20.70 4.90
C PHE A 846 7.25 21.29 6.19
N SER A 847 6.18 20.70 6.71
CA SER A 847 5.49 21.19 7.92
C SER A 847 6.29 21.04 9.21
N LEU A 848 7.27 20.15 9.22
CA LEU A 848 8.16 19.93 10.37
C LEU A 848 9.54 20.54 10.10
N PRO A 849 9.92 21.65 10.73
CA PRO A 849 11.22 22.27 10.52
C PRO A 849 12.39 21.33 10.70
N TRP A 850 12.32 20.42 11.67
CA TRP A 850 13.32 19.37 11.83
C TRP A 850 12.82 18.22 12.70
N ASN A 851 13.36 17.04 12.44
CA ASN A 851 13.31 15.91 13.35
C ASN A 851 14.69 15.23 13.40
N PHE A 852 15.02 14.65 14.54
CA PHE A 852 16.25 13.89 14.74
C PHE A 852 15.95 12.69 15.63
N GLY A 853 16.16 11.52 15.11
CA GLY A 853 16.06 10.25 15.83
C GLY A 853 17.43 9.62 16.03
N PHE A 854 17.67 9.08 17.20
CA PHE A 854 18.81 8.21 17.43
C PHE A 854 18.38 6.90 18.10
N ASN A 855 19.10 5.85 17.80
CA ASN A 855 18.95 4.53 18.40
C ASN A 855 20.34 3.99 18.75
N TYR A 856 20.53 3.63 20.00
CA TYR A 856 21.76 3.00 20.47
C TYR A 856 21.47 1.56 20.85
N ALA A 857 22.25 0.64 20.35
CA ALA A 857 22.10 -0.78 20.61
C ALA A 857 23.43 -1.41 21.00
N VAL A 858 23.40 -2.22 22.04
CA VAL A 858 24.53 -3.03 22.51
C VAL A 858 24.09 -4.49 22.51
N ASN A 859 24.91 -5.34 21.93
CA ASN A 859 24.77 -6.79 22.03
C ASN A 859 26.05 -7.40 22.56
N TYR A 860 25.94 -8.16 23.60
CA TYR A 860 27.02 -8.95 24.18
C TYR A 860 26.66 -10.42 24.07
N SER A 861 27.60 -11.24 23.65
CA SER A 861 27.47 -12.68 23.68
C SER A 861 28.76 -13.35 24.10
N SER A 862 28.65 -14.44 24.86
CA SER A 862 29.75 -15.26 25.33
C SER A 862 29.51 -16.70 24.92
N SER A 863 30.34 -17.21 24.02
CA SER A 863 30.27 -18.59 23.53
C SER A 863 31.57 -19.36 23.83
N PRO A 864 31.50 -20.67 24.11
CA PRO A 864 32.70 -21.48 24.28
C PRO A 864 33.53 -21.51 22.98
N TYR A 865 34.85 -21.68 23.08
CA TYR A 865 35.72 -21.92 21.93
C TYR A 865 35.43 -23.27 21.28
N ASN A 866 35.27 -23.30 19.96
CA ASN A 866 34.99 -24.55 19.22
C ASN A 866 36.23 -25.43 18.95
N ASN A 867 37.44 -24.99 19.31
CA ASN A 867 38.71 -25.59 18.86
C ASN A 867 39.37 -26.45 19.94
N GLY A 868 38.64 -27.02 20.91
CA GLY A 868 39.25 -27.80 21.98
C GLY A 868 40.02 -26.97 23.01
N THR A 869 40.17 -25.68 22.82
CA THR A 869 40.72 -24.72 23.78
C THR A 869 39.74 -24.41 24.87
N THR A 870 40.16 -24.46 26.11
CA THR A 870 39.35 -24.08 27.27
C THR A 870 39.15 -22.57 27.29
N GLY A 871 37.89 -22.08 27.42
CA GLY A 871 37.59 -20.70 27.56
C GLY A 871 36.37 -20.25 26.77
N TYR A 872 36.04 -18.95 26.86
CA TYR A 872 34.90 -18.35 26.24
C TYR A 872 35.32 -17.19 25.33
N ARG A 873 34.84 -17.18 24.10
CA ARG A 873 34.93 -16.03 23.20
C ARG A 873 33.83 -15.04 23.59
N ARG A 874 34.23 -13.83 23.90
CA ARG A 874 33.30 -12.70 24.15
C ARG A 874 33.22 -11.86 22.88
N ASN A 875 32.00 -11.63 22.45
CA ASN A 875 31.72 -10.73 21.34
C ASN A 875 30.83 -9.60 21.83
N VAL A 876 31.26 -8.37 21.58
CA VAL A 876 30.51 -7.15 21.89
C VAL A 876 30.30 -6.38 20.61
N THR A 877 29.08 -5.99 20.32
CA THR A 877 28.76 -5.07 19.24
C THR A 877 28.05 -3.86 19.80
N GLN A 878 28.47 -2.67 19.43
CA GLN A 878 27.88 -1.42 19.88
C GLN A 878 27.62 -0.54 18.66
N THR A 879 26.38 -0.19 18.43
CA THR A 879 25.98 0.60 17.28
C THR A 879 25.12 1.79 17.70
N ILE A 880 25.40 2.92 17.10
CA ILE A 880 24.53 4.10 17.13
C ILE A 880 23.94 4.26 15.75
N GLY A 881 22.62 4.21 15.64
CA GLY A 881 21.87 4.59 14.43
C GLY A 881 21.35 6.02 14.61
N PHE A 882 21.35 6.78 13.55
CA PHE A 882 20.75 8.12 13.54
C PHE A 882 19.98 8.32 12.24
N ASN A 883 18.88 9.05 12.32
CA ASN A 883 18.06 9.45 11.18
C ASN A 883 17.38 10.77 11.49
N GLY A 884 17.10 11.53 10.46
CA GLY A 884 16.44 12.81 10.67
C GLY A 884 16.11 13.53 9.38
N SER A 885 15.41 14.64 9.54
CA SER A 885 15.15 15.59 8.48
C SER A 885 15.33 17.02 8.99
N ILE A 886 15.79 17.89 8.12
CA ILE A 886 15.93 19.32 8.35
C ILE A 886 15.36 20.04 7.15
N ASN A 887 14.44 20.97 7.38
CA ASN A 887 13.90 21.86 6.35
C ASN A 887 14.63 23.21 6.41
N ILE A 888 15.20 23.57 5.29
CA ILE A 888 15.84 24.88 5.09
C ILE A 888 14.86 25.74 4.31
N GLY A 889 14.08 26.54 5.04
CA GLY A 889 12.95 27.26 4.47
C GLY A 889 11.82 26.33 4.02
N GLU A 890 10.90 26.86 3.22
CA GLU A 890 9.70 26.12 2.77
C GLU A 890 9.93 25.24 1.53
N LYS A 891 11.10 25.32 0.91
CA LYS A 891 11.35 24.74 -0.41
C LYS A 891 12.51 23.73 -0.44
N THR A 892 13.27 23.57 0.62
CA THR A 892 14.43 22.67 0.64
C THR A 892 14.37 21.77 1.85
N GLY A 893 14.32 20.46 1.62
CA GLY A 893 14.36 19.44 2.65
C GLY A 893 15.59 18.55 2.51
N ILE A 894 16.23 18.28 3.63
CA ILE A 894 17.36 17.36 3.74
C ILE A 894 16.96 16.23 4.68
N THR A 895 17.07 15.00 4.20
CA THR A 895 16.95 13.81 5.05
C THR A 895 18.28 13.10 5.14
N PHE A 896 18.57 12.57 6.30
CA PHE A 896 19.77 11.80 6.52
C PHE A 896 19.49 10.58 7.39
N SER A 897 20.17 9.51 7.09
CA SER A 897 20.16 8.28 7.89
C SER A 897 21.54 7.64 7.86
N GLY A 898 21.92 7.02 8.95
CA GLY A 898 23.21 6.35 9.05
C GLY A 898 23.40 5.70 10.40
N GLY A 899 24.58 5.19 10.61
CA GLY A 899 24.97 4.63 11.88
C GLY A 899 26.48 4.58 12.04
N TYR A 900 26.91 4.32 13.25
CA TYR A 900 28.30 4.20 13.63
C TYR A 900 28.49 2.92 14.46
N ASP A 901 29.39 2.07 14.01
CA ASP A 901 29.84 0.89 14.76
C ASP A 901 31.02 1.33 15.65
N ILE A 902 30.75 1.40 16.95
CA ILE A 902 31.73 1.91 17.94
C ILE A 902 32.91 0.94 18.08
N MET A 903 32.66 -0.37 17.99
CA MET A 903 33.71 -1.38 18.19
C MET A 903 34.72 -1.41 17.04
N ASN A 904 34.21 -1.19 15.82
CA ASN A 904 35.04 -1.23 14.62
C ASN A 904 35.49 0.17 14.16
N ASN A 905 35.07 1.24 14.86
CA ASN A 905 35.34 2.63 14.50
C ASN A 905 34.97 2.97 13.04
N LYS A 906 33.82 2.45 12.58
CA LYS A 906 33.35 2.61 11.20
C LYS A 906 31.96 3.19 11.12
N LEU A 907 31.81 4.14 10.21
CA LEU A 907 30.48 4.53 9.78
C LEU A 907 29.82 3.38 9.01
N THR A 908 28.57 3.06 9.35
CA THR A 908 27.74 2.16 8.54
C THR A 908 27.30 2.90 7.28
N THR A 909 26.64 2.19 6.36
CA THR A 909 26.07 2.82 5.17
C THR A 909 25.18 4.00 5.59
N SER A 910 25.61 5.20 5.19
CA SER A 910 24.92 6.45 5.50
C SER A 910 24.39 7.07 4.22
N GLN A 911 23.17 7.56 4.26
CA GLN A 911 22.51 8.18 3.11
C GLN A 911 22.10 9.61 3.47
N ILE A 912 22.32 10.52 2.54
CA ILE A 912 21.84 11.89 2.58
C ILE A 912 20.97 12.09 1.33
N SER A 913 19.77 12.63 1.51
CA SER A 913 18.90 12.99 0.39
C SER A 913 18.47 14.44 0.54
N ILE A 914 18.63 15.20 -0.54
CA ILE A 914 18.24 16.61 -0.64
C ILE A 914 17.09 16.68 -1.65
N THR A 915 16.00 17.26 -1.23
CA THR A 915 14.85 17.53 -2.11
C THR A 915 14.62 19.04 -2.12
N ARG A 916 14.52 19.61 -3.32
CA ARG A 916 14.26 21.04 -3.47
C ARG A 916 13.09 21.27 -4.41
N ASP A 917 12.18 22.09 -3.94
CA ASP A 917 11.09 22.62 -4.72
C ASP A 917 11.58 23.85 -5.51
N LEU A 918 11.53 23.73 -6.84
CA LEU A 918 11.94 24.76 -7.81
C LEU A 918 10.72 25.36 -8.53
N HIS A 919 9.61 25.55 -7.79
CA HIS A 919 8.34 26.03 -8.29
C HIS A 919 7.65 25.03 -9.25
N CYS A 920 7.92 25.09 -10.54
CA CYS A 920 7.35 24.17 -11.54
C CYS A 920 8.11 22.84 -11.62
N TRP A 921 9.33 22.79 -11.08
CA TRP A 921 10.22 21.64 -11.10
C TRP A 921 10.47 21.13 -9.70
N GLN A 922 10.84 19.87 -9.59
CA GLN A 922 11.32 19.25 -8.37
C GLN A 922 12.69 18.65 -8.62
N MET A 923 13.63 18.94 -7.74
CA MET A 923 14.97 18.37 -7.75
C MET A 923 15.11 17.42 -6.56
N SER A 924 15.71 16.27 -6.79
CA SER A 924 16.13 15.34 -5.74
C SER A 924 17.56 14.87 -5.99
N PHE A 925 18.37 14.89 -4.93
CA PHE A 925 19.72 14.37 -4.92
C PHE A 925 19.87 13.40 -3.77
N SER A 926 20.25 12.17 -4.02
CA SER A 926 20.51 11.15 -3.01
C SER A 926 21.95 10.69 -3.10
N TRP A 927 22.63 10.60 -1.96
CA TRP A 927 24.04 10.34 -1.89
C TRP A 927 24.39 9.39 -0.75
N ILE A 928 25.18 8.36 -1.03
CA ILE A 928 25.84 7.47 -0.07
C ILE A 928 27.34 7.74 -0.16
N PRO A 929 27.88 8.59 0.74
CA PRO A 929 29.27 9.05 0.65
C PRO A 929 30.32 8.02 1.02
N PHE A 930 29.96 7.04 1.89
CA PHE A 930 30.93 6.15 2.52
C PHE A 930 30.54 4.68 2.39
N GLY A 931 31.57 3.80 2.48
CA GLY A 931 31.36 2.35 2.52
C GLY A 931 31.48 1.69 1.15
N HIS A 932 31.16 0.41 1.15
CA HIS A 932 31.19 -0.41 -0.07
C HIS A 932 30.14 -0.01 -1.11
N TYR A 933 29.05 0.61 -0.64
CA TYR A 933 27.89 0.99 -1.45
C TYR A 933 27.89 2.46 -1.86
N ARG A 934 29.06 3.08 -2.03
CA ARG A 934 29.17 4.48 -2.49
C ARG A 934 28.39 4.67 -3.79
N SER A 935 27.46 5.60 -3.80
CA SER A 935 26.61 5.88 -4.96
C SER A 935 25.96 7.23 -4.80
N TRP A 936 25.56 7.82 -5.91
CA TRP A 936 24.71 9.00 -5.91
C TRP A 936 23.73 8.97 -7.07
N SER A 937 22.62 9.64 -6.89
CA SER A 937 21.61 9.84 -7.93
C SER A 937 21.10 11.27 -7.87
N PHE A 938 20.95 11.87 -9.02
CA PHE A 938 20.37 13.19 -9.23
C PHE A 938 19.18 13.05 -10.16
N ASN A 939 18.07 13.67 -9.80
CA ASN A 939 16.87 13.74 -10.60
C ASN A 939 16.35 15.16 -10.55
N ILE A 940 15.96 15.70 -11.71
CA ILE A 940 15.19 16.95 -11.84
C ILE A 940 14.07 16.71 -12.84
N GLY A 941 12.84 16.99 -12.46
CA GLY A 941 11.67 16.76 -13.30
C GLY A 941 10.55 17.75 -13.05
N VAL A 942 9.64 17.86 -14.00
CA VAL A 942 8.45 18.70 -13.89
C VAL A 942 7.49 18.09 -12.87
N LYS A 943 6.89 18.93 -12.03
CA LYS A 943 5.92 18.50 -11.01
C LYS A 943 4.59 18.06 -11.59
N ALA A 944 4.14 18.69 -12.67
CA ALA A 944 2.84 18.41 -13.26
C ALA A 944 2.78 16.98 -13.81
N ALA A 945 1.69 16.29 -13.49
CA ALA A 945 1.49 14.91 -13.89
C ALA A 945 1.44 14.71 -15.40
N SER A 946 0.88 15.66 -16.14
CA SER A 946 0.79 15.66 -17.60
C SER A 946 2.15 15.72 -18.32
N LEU A 947 3.20 16.23 -17.63
CA LEU A 947 4.55 16.37 -18.13
C LEU A 947 5.58 15.64 -17.25
N SER A 948 5.17 14.67 -16.45
CA SER A 948 6.05 13.91 -15.54
C SER A 948 7.18 13.15 -16.22
N ASP A 949 7.06 12.89 -17.52
CA ASP A 949 8.11 12.26 -18.32
C ASP A 949 9.22 13.27 -18.74
N LEU A 950 8.98 14.58 -18.55
CA LEU A 950 10.00 15.61 -18.76
C LEU A 950 10.89 15.70 -17.54
N LYS A 951 11.92 14.86 -17.50
CA LYS A 951 12.87 14.75 -16.40
C LYS A 951 14.26 14.38 -16.90
N TYR A 952 15.25 14.78 -16.13
CA TYR A 952 16.64 14.36 -16.32
C TYR A 952 17.10 13.55 -15.11
N ASP A 953 17.62 12.37 -15.37
CA ASP A 953 18.16 11.45 -14.38
C ASP A 953 19.66 11.24 -14.63
N LYS A 954 20.48 11.43 -13.58
CA LYS A 954 21.91 11.05 -13.62
C LYS A 954 22.23 10.30 -12.34
N SER A 955 22.91 9.16 -12.47
CA SER A 955 23.27 8.36 -11.31
C SER A 955 24.64 7.68 -11.53
N GLN A 956 25.31 7.42 -10.39
CA GLN A 956 26.52 6.60 -10.34
C GLN A 956 26.31 5.55 -9.25
N SER A 957 26.35 4.31 -9.63
CA SER A 957 26.20 3.17 -8.72
C SER A 957 27.53 2.76 -8.10
N MET A 958 27.50 1.94 -7.07
CA MET A 958 28.74 1.36 -6.49
C MET A 958 29.51 0.50 -7.51
N TYR A 959 28.81 -0.12 -8.44
CA TYR A 959 29.44 -0.98 -9.46
C TYR A 959 30.18 -0.18 -10.51
N ASP A 960 29.81 1.08 -10.72
CA ASP A 960 30.52 2.01 -11.58
C ASP A 960 31.90 2.41 -11.00
N ASN A 961 32.14 2.15 -9.72
CA ASN A 961 33.40 2.42 -9.02
C ASN A 961 34.25 1.15 -8.81
N MET A 962 33.78 -0.01 -9.22
CA MET A 962 34.50 -1.29 -9.04
C MET A 962 35.31 -1.70 -10.26
N TYR A 963 35.20 -0.95 -11.35
CA TYR A 963 35.93 -1.19 -12.61
C TYR A 963 36.81 -0.03 -12.98
#